data_0fab5008f8e0690456ee985c7b60c24d
#
_entry.id   0fab5008f8e0690456ee985c7b60c24d
#
_cell.length_a   1.000
_cell.length_b   1.000
_cell.length_c   1.000
_cell.angle_alpha   90.00
_cell.angle_beta   90.00
_cell.angle_gamma   90.00
#
_symmetry.space_group_name_H-M   'P 1'
#
loop_
_entity.id
_entity.type
_entity.pdbx_description
1 polymer ?
#
loop_
_entity_poly.entity_id
_entity_poly.type
_entity_poly.pdbx_seq_one_letter_code
_entity_poly.pdbx_strand_id
1 'polypeptide(L)'
;MRLRLALLDRRAVCACGSRSSTGGRPGSGHRGDDYPGRVQRIRLLAPALAVLAGLAATWAALEFGGGAEAPAIEDPGAAVRWGVPIATMLRNLAIATAFGGLVLACFALRPSSRDWHRTIDLAAVATGVAAVAQGFVAWGGFRTVVTNPVTATNDFGRLLQLFFVEIETGRLMLGTLLSLAVLTVVLLVARGPVAVAFSVVAWAVPFWLIASGGHAGGTAAHDIAVSALLLHLIFVSIWLGGLVHVGLLARGRDAEPADASAPDAAYGDVLLRYSSLAAVSFGVVAFTGVASSWVRMEGDWFSEYGILSMAKAALLVVLGGFGAWQRMRLLTPAKTLGERVGGRAIATVLALELVVMGVTAGVAAGLARTRTPVPEQPPGLEATPAEILTGKLLPPPFEFSRLFTEWSLDPLWTVVCALLAFFYVAGVVRLARRGDHWPVGRTISWLAGVALLWWCTSGALNLYQEFLFSLHMLVHMLLGMATAVLLVPGAPITLAMRAIRKRRDGTRGGREWLLAIVHSKYMQVVGHPVVSAAIFVLSLWVFYYTPIFEWAMTDHLGHIWMVVHFAGAGYLFVQAIIGIDPGPARPPFALRLVLLIGTMVFHAFFGLTLMTGEALLLPDWFGAMGNGVDALEDQQVGGGIAWSIGEIPTVILAIITTVLWVRSDKKERVRLDRAAERDGDADLNAYNAMLEKMGKR
;
A
#
# COMPACT_ATOMS: atom_id res chain seq x y z
N MET A 1 46.76 22.26 10.18
CA MET A 1 47.11 23.40 11.04
C MET A 1 46.34 23.24 12.35
N ARG A 2 47.11 22.95 13.39
CA ARG A 2 46.63 22.69 14.76
C ARG A 2 46.11 23.98 15.38
N LEU A 3 45.06 23.94 16.23
CA LEU A 3 45.16 24.51 17.58
C LEU A 3 44.05 23.96 18.48
N ARG A 4 44.50 23.43 19.60
CA ARG A 4 43.82 23.06 20.85
C ARG A 4 43.60 24.29 21.73
N LEU A 5 42.67 24.18 22.68
CA LEU A 5 42.77 24.46 24.14
C LEU A 5 41.33 24.62 24.65
N ALA A 6 40.86 23.85 25.54
CA ALA A 6 41.15 23.42 26.91
C ALA A 6 40.34 24.23 27.96
N LEU A 7 39.49 23.50 28.67
CA LEU A 7 39.26 23.43 30.10
C LEU A 7 39.19 24.76 30.93
N LEU A 8 38.08 24.92 31.64
CA LEU A 8 38.21 25.09 33.09
C LEU A 8 36.88 24.81 33.82
N ASP A 9 37.03 23.95 34.73
CA ASP A 9 36.18 23.49 35.83
C ASP A 9 36.09 24.55 36.93
N ARG A 10 34.98 24.72 37.64
CA ARG A 10 34.93 25.01 39.06
C ARG A 10 33.55 24.84 39.67
N ARG A 11 33.54 23.94 40.63
CA ARG A 11 32.57 23.80 41.73
C ARG A 11 32.67 24.94 42.72
N ALA A 12 31.58 25.25 43.41
CA ALA A 12 31.43 25.44 44.85
C ALA A 12 30.06 26.09 45.14
N VAL A 13 29.24 25.46 45.88
CA VAL A 13 29.04 25.30 47.35
C VAL A 13 27.95 26.23 47.91
N CYS A 14 27.04 25.61 48.62
CA CYS A 14 25.93 26.05 49.45
C CYS A 14 26.14 27.34 50.28
N ALA A 15 25.02 28.07 50.51
CA ALA A 15 24.65 28.44 51.88
C ALA A 15 23.22 28.99 51.98
N CYS A 16 22.52 28.54 52.98
CA CYS A 16 21.22 28.97 53.50
C CYS A 16 21.19 30.45 53.94
N GLY A 17 20.01 31.05 53.90
CA GLY A 17 19.75 32.32 54.55
C GLY A 17 18.31 32.78 54.40
N SER A 18 17.50 32.47 55.38
CA SER A 18 16.17 33.03 55.62
C SER A 18 16.20 34.50 55.93
N ARG A 19 15.25 35.29 55.44
CA ARG A 19 14.48 36.27 56.24
C ARG A 19 13.42 37.00 55.41
N SER A 20 12.30 37.13 56.03
CA SER A 20 11.08 37.88 55.80
C SER A 20 11.28 39.39 55.54
N SER A 21 10.45 40.02 54.68
CA SER A 21 9.37 40.93 55.11
C SER A 21 8.92 41.87 53.98
N THR A 22 7.65 41.93 53.80
CA THR A 22 6.74 43.08 53.57
C THR A 22 7.08 44.11 52.49
N GLY A 23 6.10 44.32 51.60
CA GLY A 23 5.99 45.54 50.83
C GLY A 23 5.21 45.35 49.53
N GLY A 24 3.91 45.55 49.58
CA GLY A 24 3.06 45.43 48.41
C GLY A 24 3.19 46.58 47.42
N ARG A 25 2.91 46.28 46.16
CA ARG A 25 2.25 47.17 45.18
C ARG A 25 1.48 46.34 44.19
N PRO A 26 0.23 46.69 43.87
CA PRO A 26 -0.51 45.98 42.80
C PRO A 26 -0.08 46.57 41.45
N GLY A 27 0.57 45.80 40.68
CA GLY A 27 1.04 46.17 39.35
C GLY A 27 0.55 45.19 38.28
N SER A 28 -0.34 45.66 37.43
CA SER A 28 -0.64 45.22 36.07
C SER A 28 -1.07 43.75 35.90
N GLY A 29 -2.36 43.57 35.70
CA GLY A 29 -3.00 42.32 35.28
C GLY A 29 -2.34 41.76 34.05
N HIS A 30 -1.68 40.63 34.22
CA HIS A 30 -1.38 39.74 33.09
C HIS A 30 -2.69 39.07 32.65
N ARG A 31 -3.25 39.57 31.54
CA ARG A 31 -4.24 38.87 30.74
C ARG A 31 -3.57 37.61 30.16
N GLY A 32 -3.39 36.57 30.97
CA GLY A 32 -2.70 35.33 30.62
C GLY A 32 -3.51 34.04 30.78
N ASP A 33 -4.68 34.08 31.43
CA ASP A 33 -5.34 32.87 31.92
C ASP A 33 -6.43 32.25 30.99
N ASP A 34 -6.65 32.88 29.83
CA ASP A 34 -7.69 32.36 28.87
C ASP A 34 -7.13 31.42 27.77
N TYR A 35 -5.84 31.12 27.76
CA TYR A 35 -5.17 30.44 26.66
C TYR A 35 -5.44 28.93 26.53
N PRO A 36 -5.48 28.11 27.60
CA PRO A 36 -5.69 26.68 27.47
C PRO A 36 -7.08 26.30 26.97
N GLY A 37 -8.12 26.97 27.49
CA GLY A 37 -9.50 26.67 27.15
C GLY A 37 -9.90 26.97 25.69
N ARG A 38 -9.34 28.03 25.10
CA ARG A 38 -9.60 28.37 23.67
C ARG A 38 -8.99 27.39 22.69
N VAL A 39 -7.73 26.98 22.93
CA VAL A 39 -7.05 25.96 22.09
C VAL A 39 -7.80 24.62 22.14
N GLN A 40 -8.26 24.23 23.33
CA GLN A 40 -9.03 23.01 23.51
C GLN A 40 -10.38 23.08 22.79
N ARG A 41 -11.10 24.21 22.83
CA ARG A 41 -12.36 24.40 22.08
C ARG A 41 -12.16 24.31 20.56
N ILE A 42 -11.11 24.95 20.01
CA ILE A 42 -10.79 24.87 18.57
C ILE A 42 -10.61 23.41 18.13
N ARG A 43 -9.85 22.62 18.88
CA ARG A 43 -9.58 21.22 18.57
C ARG A 43 -10.81 20.31 18.68
N LEU A 44 -11.75 20.65 19.56
CA LEU A 44 -13.01 19.91 19.74
C LEU A 44 -14.03 20.20 18.65
N LEU A 45 -14.11 21.47 18.22
CA LEU A 45 -15.08 21.91 17.23
C LEU A 45 -14.62 21.60 15.79
N ALA A 46 -13.32 21.45 15.56
CA ALA A 46 -12.78 21.23 14.21
C ALA A 46 -13.39 20.03 13.47
N PRO A 47 -13.52 18.82 14.07
CA PRO A 47 -14.17 17.70 13.38
C PRO A 47 -15.64 17.97 13.05
N ALA A 48 -16.39 18.60 13.97
CA ALA A 48 -17.78 18.95 13.75
C ALA A 48 -17.93 20.01 12.63
N LEU A 49 -17.05 21.02 12.64
CA LEU A 49 -17.02 22.03 11.57
C LEU A 49 -16.63 21.42 10.22
N ALA A 50 -15.72 20.43 10.19
CA ALA A 50 -15.36 19.72 8.98
C ALA A 50 -16.55 18.94 8.41
N VAL A 51 -17.34 18.26 9.27
CA VAL A 51 -18.57 17.57 8.85
C VAL A 51 -19.60 18.56 8.33
N LEU A 52 -19.85 19.68 9.03
CA LEU A 52 -20.81 20.70 8.60
C LEU A 52 -20.40 21.35 7.27
N ALA A 53 -19.10 21.67 7.13
CA ALA A 53 -18.56 22.21 5.88
C ALA A 53 -18.67 21.20 4.73
N GLY A 54 -18.44 19.92 5.03
CA GLY A 54 -18.63 18.82 4.09
C GLY A 54 -20.09 18.68 3.64
N LEU A 55 -21.04 18.75 4.56
CA LEU A 55 -22.48 18.72 4.25
C LEU A 55 -22.89 19.87 3.33
N ALA A 56 -22.44 21.10 3.65
CA ALA A 56 -22.69 22.27 2.83
C ALA A 56 -22.08 22.13 1.43
N ALA A 57 -20.84 21.63 1.35
CA ALA A 57 -20.16 21.37 0.07
C ALA A 57 -20.83 20.25 -0.74
N THR A 58 -21.34 19.19 -0.08
CA THR A 58 -22.11 18.13 -0.75
C THR A 58 -23.37 18.71 -1.36
N TRP A 59 -24.11 19.51 -0.58
CA TRP A 59 -25.32 20.16 -1.08
C TRP A 59 -25.01 21.03 -2.31
N ALA A 60 -24.04 21.94 -2.20
CA ALA A 60 -23.67 22.84 -3.29
C ALA A 60 -23.17 22.07 -4.56
N ALA A 61 -22.41 20.99 -4.38
CA ALA A 61 -21.91 20.20 -5.51
C ALA A 61 -23.03 19.38 -6.19
N LEU A 62 -24.03 18.91 -5.43
CA LEU A 62 -25.19 18.21 -5.98
C LEU A 62 -26.12 19.14 -6.76
N GLU A 63 -26.35 20.37 -6.25
CA GLU A 63 -27.12 21.40 -6.98
C GLU A 63 -26.41 21.82 -8.27
N PHE A 64 -25.10 22.06 -8.20
CA PHE A 64 -24.32 22.49 -9.36
C PHE A 64 -24.21 21.41 -10.43
N GLY A 65 -23.95 20.15 -10.03
CA GLY A 65 -23.70 19.02 -10.94
C GLY A 65 -24.94 18.21 -11.31
N GLY A 66 -26.16 18.69 -10.99
CA GLY A 66 -27.40 17.99 -11.32
C GLY A 66 -27.61 16.65 -10.63
N GLY A 67 -26.72 16.27 -9.68
CA GLY A 67 -26.70 14.95 -9.06
C GLY A 67 -27.88 14.61 -8.14
N ALA A 68 -28.71 15.60 -7.79
CA ALA A 68 -29.93 15.45 -7.01
C ALA A 68 -31.22 15.69 -7.82
N GLU A 69 -31.13 15.92 -9.13
CA GLU A 69 -32.29 16.09 -10.00
C GLU A 69 -33.13 14.80 -10.04
N ALA A 70 -34.45 14.99 -10.17
CA ALA A 70 -35.36 13.87 -10.33
C ALA A 70 -35.16 13.22 -11.71
N PRO A 71 -34.87 11.93 -11.80
CA PRO A 71 -34.79 11.26 -13.09
C PRO A 71 -36.15 11.29 -13.79
N ALA A 72 -36.13 11.35 -15.13
CA ALA A 72 -37.34 11.43 -15.95
C ALA A 72 -38.19 10.14 -15.85
N ILE A 73 -37.60 9.03 -15.50
CA ILE A 73 -38.23 7.72 -15.34
C ILE A 73 -37.95 7.22 -13.91
N GLU A 74 -39.01 6.89 -13.20
CA GLU A 74 -38.96 6.23 -11.86
C GLU A 74 -38.06 6.92 -10.82
N ASP A 75 -38.57 8.00 -10.18
CA ASP A 75 -37.88 8.71 -9.11
C ASP A 75 -37.83 7.87 -7.81
N PRO A 76 -36.61 7.52 -7.28
CA PRO A 76 -36.48 6.84 -6.00
C PRO A 76 -36.90 7.70 -4.78
N GLY A 77 -37.17 8.97 -4.99
CA GLY A 77 -37.59 9.95 -4.01
C GLY A 77 -36.45 10.81 -3.44
N ALA A 78 -36.81 12.00 -2.96
CA ALA A 78 -35.84 12.98 -2.46
C ALA A 78 -34.94 12.45 -1.34
N ALA A 79 -35.46 11.57 -0.47
CA ALA A 79 -34.66 10.95 0.60
C ALA A 79 -33.48 10.11 0.06
N VAL A 80 -33.63 9.47 -1.09
CA VAL A 80 -32.55 8.69 -1.74
C VAL A 80 -31.62 9.65 -2.51
N ARG A 81 -32.16 10.58 -3.28
CA ARG A 81 -31.38 11.51 -4.09
C ARG A 81 -30.41 12.36 -3.27
N TRP A 82 -30.84 12.86 -2.13
CA TRP A 82 -30.04 13.65 -1.20
C TRP A 82 -29.34 12.82 -0.13
N GLY A 83 -30.02 11.84 0.42
CA GLY A 83 -29.54 11.05 1.57
C GLY A 83 -28.37 10.16 1.23
N VAL A 84 -28.37 9.53 0.04
CA VAL A 84 -27.27 8.60 -0.34
C VAL A 84 -25.93 9.31 -0.51
N PRO A 85 -25.81 10.47 -1.20
CA PRO A 85 -24.57 11.23 -1.25
C PRO A 85 -24.09 11.69 0.13
N ILE A 86 -24.99 12.17 0.99
CA ILE A 86 -24.67 12.56 2.37
C ILE A 86 -24.16 11.36 3.17
N ALA A 87 -24.83 10.22 3.10
CA ALA A 87 -24.38 8.99 3.77
C ALA A 87 -23.04 8.50 3.23
N THR A 88 -22.81 8.62 1.92
CA THR A 88 -21.53 8.31 1.28
C THR A 88 -20.40 9.20 1.80
N MET A 89 -20.63 10.52 1.91
CA MET A 89 -19.65 11.44 2.51
C MET A 89 -19.35 11.06 3.97
N LEU A 90 -20.40 10.85 4.78
CA LEU A 90 -20.22 10.46 6.19
C LEU A 90 -19.50 9.12 6.33
N ARG A 91 -19.84 8.12 5.53
CA ARG A 91 -19.15 6.84 5.46
C ARG A 91 -17.67 7.04 5.16
N ASN A 92 -17.34 7.84 4.14
CA ASN A 92 -15.96 8.05 3.72
C ASN A 92 -15.13 8.79 4.79
N LEU A 93 -15.70 9.79 5.47
CA LEU A 93 -15.07 10.46 6.61
C LEU A 93 -14.84 9.50 7.79
N ALA A 94 -15.80 8.63 8.06
CA ALA A 94 -15.71 7.64 9.12
C ALA A 94 -14.66 6.56 8.79
N ILE A 95 -14.65 6.04 7.57
CA ILE A 95 -13.61 5.12 7.07
C ILE A 95 -12.23 5.75 7.19
N ALA A 96 -12.07 7.00 6.74
CA ALA A 96 -10.80 7.70 6.84
C ALA A 96 -10.36 7.85 8.30
N THR A 97 -11.27 8.24 9.20
CA THR A 97 -10.99 8.35 10.63
C THR A 97 -10.56 7.00 11.20
N ALA A 98 -11.26 5.92 10.90
CA ALA A 98 -10.93 4.58 11.38
C ALA A 98 -9.56 4.11 10.88
N PHE A 99 -9.38 4.04 9.58
CA PHE A 99 -8.17 3.50 8.97
C PHE A 99 -6.92 4.33 9.25
N GLY A 100 -7.01 5.67 9.10
CA GLY A 100 -5.89 6.57 9.38
C GLY A 100 -5.45 6.53 10.84
N GLY A 101 -6.40 6.34 11.77
CA GLY A 101 -6.09 6.10 13.19
C GLY A 101 -5.33 4.80 13.43
N LEU A 102 -5.73 3.70 12.80
CA LEU A 102 -5.04 2.42 12.90
C LEU A 102 -3.63 2.48 12.33
N VAL A 103 -3.44 3.13 11.18
CA VAL A 103 -2.11 3.36 10.60
C VAL A 103 -1.26 4.22 11.53
N LEU A 104 -1.81 5.29 12.10
CA LEU A 104 -1.11 6.12 13.07
C LEU A 104 -0.72 5.32 14.33
N ALA A 105 -1.61 4.46 14.84
CA ALA A 105 -1.32 3.58 15.97
C ALA A 105 -0.16 2.62 15.65
N CYS A 106 -0.14 2.02 14.45
CA CYS A 106 0.93 1.12 14.04
C CYS A 106 2.29 1.79 13.88
N PHE A 107 2.33 3.07 13.42
CA PHE A 107 3.59 3.71 13.00
C PHE A 107 4.05 4.88 13.87
N ALA A 108 3.19 5.45 14.71
CA ALA A 108 3.53 6.66 15.45
C ALA A 108 3.34 6.56 16.95
N LEU A 109 2.41 5.73 17.42
CA LEU A 109 2.06 5.61 18.83
C LEU A 109 2.80 4.46 19.51
N ARG A 110 2.94 4.55 20.83
CA ARG A 110 3.50 3.48 21.65
C ARG A 110 2.40 2.46 21.96
N PRO A 111 2.58 1.16 21.67
CA PRO A 111 1.63 0.12 22.06
C PRO A 111 1.36 0.16 23.57
N SER A 112 0.12 -0.09 23.96
CA SER A 112 -0.34 -0.08 25.36
C SER A 112 -0.27 1.28 26.07
N SER A 113 -0.02 2.38 25.36
CA SER A 113 -0.17 3.73 25.90
C SER A 113 -1.64 4.17 25.88
N ARG A 114 -1.97 5.23 26.63
CA ARG A 114 -3.31 5.80 26.65
C ARG A 114 -3.75 6.34 25.28
N ASP A 115 -2.85 7.03 24.60
CA ASP A 115 -3.07 7.56 23.25
C ASP A 115 -3.36 6.44 22.26
N TRP A 116 -2.65 5.32 22.39
CA TRP A 116 -2.84 4.14 21.52
C TRP A 116 -4.23 3.51 21.71
N HIS A 117 -4.66 3.28 22.97
CA HIS A 117 -5.99 2.73 23.25
C HIS A 117 -7.12 3.65 22.77
N ARG A 118 -7.02 4.95 23.06
CA ARG A 118 -8.00 5.94 22.59
C ARG A 118 -8.13 5.98 21.07
N THR A 119 -7.00 5.86 20.39
CA THR A 119 -6.98 5.83 18.91
C THR A 119 -7.73 4.61 18.39
N ILE A 120 -7.53 3.43 18.98
CA ILE A 120 -8.23 2.21 18.57
C ILE A 120 -9.72 2.28 18.93
N ASP A 121 -10.07 2.79 20.10
CA ASP A 121 -11.46 2.94 20.50
C ASP A 121 -12.23 3.88 19.54
N LEU A 122 -11.61 5.02 19.18
CA LEU A 122 -12.20 5.92 18.19
C LEU A 122 -12.29 5.27 16.80
N ALA A 123 -11.27 4.51 16.39
CA ALA A 123 -11.30 3.76 15.14
C ALA A 123 -12.43 2.73 15.11
N ALA A 124 -12.67 2.01 16.21
CA ALA A 124 -13.78 1.07 16.33
C ALA A 124 -15.15 1.76 16.21
N VAL A 125 -15.34 2.89 16.91
CA VAL A 125 -16.58 3.68 16.82
C VAL A 125 -16.76 4.22 15.40
N ALA A 126 -15.72 4.77 14.79
CA ALA A 126 -15.77 5.29 13.42
C ALA A 126 -16.09 4.18 12.40
N THR A 127 -15.56 2.96 12.58
CA THR A 127 -15.91 1.81 11.73
C THR A 127 -17.39 1.45 11.87
N GLY A 128 -17.95 1.46 13.09
CA GLY A 128 -19.37 1.24 13.33
C GLY A 128 -20.25 2.31 12.66
N VAL A 129 -19.85 3.59 12.74
CA VAL A 129 -20.53 4.69 12.03
C VAL A 129 -20.46 4.48 10.51
N ALA A 130 -19.32 4.04 10.00
CA ALA A 130 -19.16 3.73 8.57
C ALA A 130 -20.08 2.56 8.14
N ALA A 131 -20.23 1.54 8.98
CA ALA A 131 -21.15 0.41 8.72
C ALA A 131 -22.61 0.86 8.66
N VAL A 132 -23.06 1.70 9.60
CA VAL A 132 -24.42 2.26 9.60
C VAL A 132 -24.68 3.12 8.36
N ALA A 133 -23.73 4.01 8.01
CA ALA A 133 -23.83 4.84 6.82
C ALA A 133 -23.85 3.99 5.54
N GLN A 134 -23.05 2.92 5.48
CA GLN A 134 -23.05 1.96 4.38
C GLN A 134 -24.39 1.21 4.27
N GLY A 135 -25.02 0.88 5.38
CA GLY A 135 -26.37 0.29 5.38
C GLY A 135 -27.39 1.20 4.69
N PHE A 136 -27.32 2.52 4.95
CA PHE A 136 -28.18 3.49 4.27
C PHE A 136 -27.84 3.63 2.77
N VAL A 137 -26.55 3.61 2.41
CA VAL A 137 -26.10 3.60 1.01
C VAL A 137 -26.62 2.35 0.28
N ALA A 138 -26.52 1.17 0.90
CA ALA A 138 -27.00 -0.08 0.33
C ALA A 138 -28.54 -0.09 0.18
N TRP A 139 -29.26 0.41 1.17
CA TRP A 139 -30.71 0.59 1.07
C TRP A 139 -31.07 1.55 -0.06
N GLY A 140 -30.38 2.69 -0.17
CA GLY A 140 -30.62 3.66 -1.23
C GLY A 140 -30.31 3.09 -2.63
N GLY A 141 -29.23 2.28 -2.76
CA GLY A 141 -28.93 1.54 -3.97
C GLY A 141 -30.03 0.56 -4.36
N PHE A 142 -30.58 -0.19 -3.40
CA PHE A 142 -31.76 -1.04 -3.62
C PHE A 142 -32.96 -0.22 -4.11
N ARG A 143 -33.23 0.96 -3.50
CA ARG A 143 -34.35 1.83 -3.87
C ARG A 143 -34.20 2.49 -5.26
N THR A 144 -32.97 2.65 -5.77
CA THR A 144 -32.77 3.13 -7.15
C THR A 144 -33.07 2.08 -8.20
N VAL A 145 -32.99 0.80 -7.87
CA VAL A 145 -33.36 -0.32 -8.78
C VAL A 145 -34.82 -0.73 -8.61
N VAL A 146 -35.32 -0.66 -7.36
CA VAL A 146 -36.71 -1.02 -7.03
C VAL A 146 -37.45 0.24 -6.61
N THR A 147 -37.98 0.99 -7.58
CA THR A 147 -38.58 2.30 -7.40
C THR A 147 -40.03 2.24 -6.91
N ASN A 148 -40.80 1.21 -7.32
CA ASN A 148 -42.17 1.01 -6.87
C ASN A 148 -42.27 0.86 -5.32
N PRO A 149 -43.34 1.42 -4.69
CA PRO A 149 -43.54 1.22 -3.26
C PRO A 149 -43.66 -0.27 -2.97
N VAL A 150 -42.59 -0.80 -2.37
CA VAL A 150 -42.54 -2.19 -1.95
C VAL A 150 -43.44 -2.31 -0.73
N THR A 151 -44.71 -2.58 -0.94
CA THR A 151 -45.57 -3.10 0.11
C THR A 151 -45.00 -4.45 0.57
N ALA A 152 -45.15 -4.79 1.84
CA ALA A 152 -44.69 -6.06 2.40
C ALA A 152 -45.44 -7.25 1.77
N THR A 153 -45.27 -7.47 0.51
CA THR A 153 -45.78 -8.57 -0.29
C THR A 153 -44.74 -9.69 -0.33
N ASN A 154 -45.15 -10.89 -0.73
CA ASN A 154 -44.29 -12.08 -0.84
C ASN A 154 -43.06 -11.82 -1.78
N ASP A 155 -43.10 -10.80 -2.64
CA ASP A 155 -42.04 -10.45 -3.60
C ASP A 155 -40.92 -9.62 -2.96
N PHE A 156 -41.12 -8.98 -1.81
CA PHE A 156 -40.08 -8.12 -1.21
C PHE A 156 -38.80 -8.88 -0.89
N GLY A 157 -38.91 -10.05 -0.26
CA GLY A 157 -37.76 -10.90 0.02
C GLY A 157 -37.03 -11.36 -1.23
N ARG A 158 -37.78 -11.67 -2.30
CA ARG A 158 -37.23 -12.06 -3.60
C ARG A 158 -36.46 -10.89 -4.25
N LEU A 159 -37.00 -9.67 -4.22
CA LEU A 159 -36.33 -8.49 -4.76
C LEU A 159 -35.04 -8.13 -3.98
N LEU A 160 -35.07 -8.28 -2.63
CA LEU A 160 -33.86 -8.15 -1.83
C LEU A 160 -32.81 -9.19 -2.18
N GLN A 161 -33.22 -10.45 -2.34
CA GLN A 161 -32.32 -11.52 -2.75
C GLN A 161 -31.73 -11.22 -4.14
N LEU A 162 -32.56 -10.88 -5.12
CA LEU A 162 -32.13 -10.51 -6.47
C LEU A 162 -31.06 -9.39 -6.42
N PHE A 163 -31.35 -8.31 -5.69
CA PHE A 163 -30.43 -7.18 -5.64
C PHE A 163 -29.12 -7.53 -4.90
N PHE A 164 -29.21 -8.08 -3.70
CA PHE A 164 -28.02 -8.27 -2.86
C PHE A 164 -27.22 -9.56 -3.14
N VAL A 165 -27.79 -10.52 -3.87
CA VAL A 165 -27.11 -11.81 -4.16
C VAL A 165 -26.79 -11.96 -5.63
N GLU A 166 -27.64 -11.50 -6.56
CA GLU A 166 -27.48 -11.73 -7.99
C GLU A 166 -26.89 -10.51 -8.70
N ILE A 167 -27.32 -9.28 -8.36
CA ILE A 167 -26.80 -8.06 -8.97
C ILE A 167 -25.44 -7.70 -8.36
N GLU A 168 -24.44 -7.49 -9.20
CA GLU A 168 -23.06 -7.21 -8.79
C GLU A 168 -22.95 -5.99 -7.84
N THR A 169 -23.56 -4.85 -8.20
CA THR A 169 -23.56 -3.63 -7.38
C THR A 169 -24.11 -3.90 -5.97
N GLY A 170 -25.20 -4.66 -5.88
CA GLY A 170 -25.79 -5.05 -4.60
C GLY A 170 -24.87 -5.96 -3.78
N ARG A 171 -24.22 -6.94 -4.43
CA ARG A 171 -23.24 -7.84 -3.79
C ARG A 171 -22.07 -7.04 -3.20
N LEU A 172 -21.51 -6.07 -3.95
CA LEU A 172 -20.42 -5.21 -3.50
C LEU A 172 -20.84 -4.32 -2.33
N MET A 173 -22.06 -3.76 -2.36
CA MET A 173 -22.61 -2.97 -1.25
C MET A 173 -22.82 -3.82 0.00
N LEU A 174 -23.37 -5.02 -0.12
CA LEU A 174 -23.55 -5.96 0.99
C LEU A 174 -22.19 -6.43 1.55
N GLY A 175 -21.27 -6.80 0.69
CA GLY A 175 -19.91 -7.20 1.06
C GLY A 175 -19.19 -6.09 1.83
N THR A 176 -19.33 -4.83 1.39
CA THR A 176 -18.80 -3.65 2.09
C THR A 176 -19.42 -3.51 3.49
N LEU A 177 -20.73 -3.63 3.59
CA LEU A 177 -21.44 -3.56 4.88
C LEU A 177 -20.97 -4.65 5.84
N LEU A 178 -20.92 -5.89 5.38
CA LEU A 178 -20.49 -7.04 6.19
C LEU A 178 -19.03 -6.92 6.61
N SER A 179 -18.15 -6.51 5.71
CA SER A 179 -16.73 -6.31 6.04
C SER A 179 -16.53 -5.22 7.09
N LEU A 180 -17.24 -4.09 7.00
CA LEU A 180 -17.22 -3.04 8.01
C LEU A 180 -17.80 -3.51 9.35
N ALA A 181 -18.87 -4.29 9.33
CA ALA A 181 -19.46 -4.86 10.55
C ALA A 181 -18.48 -5.82 11.25
N VAL A 182 -17.85 -6.73 10.50
CA VAL A 182 -16.82 -7.64 11.01
C VAL A 182 -15.64 -6.87 11.58
N LEU A 183 -15.11 -5.88 10.84
CA LEU A 183 -14.01 -5.03 11.30
C LEU A 183 -14.38 -4.28 12.59
N THR A 184 -15.63 -3.81 12.73
CA THR A 184 -16.09 -3.17 13.97
C THR A 184 -15.96 -4.13 15.15
N VAL A 185 -16.46 -5.37 15.02
CA VAL A 185 -16.35 -6.39 16.07
C VAL A 185 -14.88 -6.72 16.37
N VAL A 186 -14.07 -6.92 15.33
CA VAL A 186 -12.63 -7.20 15.49
C VAL A 186 -11.95 -6.07 16.27
N LEU A 187 -12.20 -4.81 15.95
CA LEU A 187 -11.57 -3.66 16.60
C LEU A 187 -12.04 -3.46 18.05
N LEU A 188 -13.25 -3.85 18.41
CA LEU A 188 -13.72 -3.85 19.80
C LEU A 188 -12.98 -4.88 20.66
N VAL A 189 -12.52 -5.98 20.08
CA VAL A 189 -11.84 -7.09 20.79
C VAL A 189 -10.31 -6.99 20.65
N ALA A 190 -9.80 -6.57 19.51
CA ALA A 190 -8.37 -6.55 19.19
C ALA A 190 -7.62 -5.46 19.96
N ARG A 191 -6.80 -5.86 20.92
CA ARG A 191 -6.05 -4.95 21.81
C ARG A 191 -4.54 -5.10 21.70
N GLY A 192 -4.05 -6.01 20.88
CA GLY A 192 -2.62 -6.24 20.68
C GLY A 192 -2.08 -5.56 19.43
N PRO A 193 -0.79 -5.16 19.39
CA PRO A 193 -0.21 -4.44 18.24
C PRO A 193 -0.19 -5.29 16.96
N VAL A 194 -0.10 -6.61 17.06
CA VAL A 194 -0.17 -7.52 15.93
C VAL A 194 -1.60 -7.61 15.39
N ALA A 195 -2.60 -7.71 16.27
CA ALA A 195 -4.01 -7.73 15.88
C ALA A 195 -4.43 -6.43 15.17
N VAL A 196 -3.96 -5.26 15.68
CA VAL A 196 -4.19 -3.96 15.03
C VAL A 196 -3.52 -3.90 13.65
N ALA A 197 -2.29 -4.43 13.49
CA ALA A 197 -1.65 -4.49 12.19
C ALA A 197 -2.39 -5.41 11.20
N PHE A 198 -2.90 -6.56 11.66
CA PHE A 198 -3.77 -7.41 10.83
C PHE A 198 -5.08 -6.70 10.46
N SER A 199 -5.67 -5.92 11.36
CA SER A 199 -6.84 -5.11 11.06
C SER A 199 -6.55 -4.09 9.96
N VAL A 200 -5.36 -3.44 9.96
CA VAL A 200 -4.95 -2.55 8.87
C VAL A 200 -4.91 -3.28 7.52
N VAL A 201 -4.40 -4.50 7.48
CA VAL A 201 -4.39 -5.32 6.24
C VAL A 201 -5.81 -5.71 5.84
N ALA A 202 -6.66 -6.12 6.79
CA ALA A 202 -8.04 -6.50 6.53
C ALA A 202 -8.90 -5.35 5.96
N TRP A 203 -8.52 -4.09 6.20
CA TRP A 203 -9.14 -2.92 5.57
C TRP A 203 -8.99 -2.89 4.04
N ALA A 204 -8.08 -3.69 3.45
CA ALA A 204 -8.02 -3.85 2.00
C ALA A 204 -9.34 -4.33 1.40
N VAL A 205 -10.11 -5.17 2.14
CA VAL A 205 -11.38 -5.73 1.66
C VAL A 205 -12.44 -4.64 1.44
N PRO A 206 -12.86 -3.82 2.43
CA PRO A 206 -13.85 -2.77 2.17
C PRO A 206 -13.34 -1.71 1.20
N PHE A 207 -12.05 -1.38 1.15
CA PHE A 207 -11.51 -0.47 0.15
C PHE A 207 -11.65 -1.01 -1.26
N TRP A 208 -11.33 -2.29 -1.46
CA TRP A 208 -11.52 -2.98 -2.74
C TRP A 208 -12.99 -2.95 -3.18
N LEU A 209 -13.89 -3.42 -2.32
CA LEU A 209 -15.33 -3.48 -2.62
C LEU A 209 -15.93 -2.10 -2.94
N ILE A 210 -15.47 -1.04 -2.27
CA ILE A 210 -15.90 0.33 -2.57
C ILE A 210 -15.32 0.79 -3.91
N ALA A 211 -14.07 0.47 -4.21
CA ALA A 211 -13.42 0.88 -5.45
C ALA A 211 -14.05 0.20 -6.67
N SER A 212 -14.39 -1.09 -6.56
CA SER A 212 -15.04 -1.87 -7.63
C SER A 212 -16.53 -1.48 -7.82
N GLY A 213 -17.21 -1.04 -6.76
CA GLY A 213 -18.66 -0.74 -6.79
C GLY A 213 -19.06 0.65 -7.29
N GLY A 214 -18.12 1.48 -7.77
CA GLY A 214 -18.38 2.82 -8.28
C GLY A 214 -18.73 2.85 -9.76
N HIS A 215 -19.03 4.06 -10.30
CA HIS A 215 -19.19 4.31 -11.76
C HIS A 215 -17.96 3.94 -12.62
N ALA A 216 -16.91 3.45 -12.00
CA ALA A 216 -15.74 2.90 -12.67
C ALA A 216 -16.03 1.56 -13.37
N GLY A 217 -17.14 0.87 -13.03
CA GLY A 217 -17.47 -0.46 -13.48
C GLY A 217 -17.96 -0.57 -14.93
N GLY A 218 -18.17 0.53 -15.64
CA GLY A 218 -18.77 0.51 -17.00
C GLY A 218 -17.90 1.07 -18.12
N THR A 219 -16.65 1.52 -17.83
CA THR A 219 -15.79 2.15 -18.84
C THR A 219 -14.73 1.20 -19.40
N ALA A 220 -14.31 1.41 -20.65
CA ALA A 220 -13.18 0.71 -21.27
C ALA A 220 -11.85 0.81 -20.49
N ALA A 221 -11.76 1.70 -19.50
CA ALA A 221 -10.64 1.87 -18.60
C ALA A 221 -10.96 1.46 -17.15
N HIS A 222 -11.84 0.46 -16.97
CA HIS A 222 -12.30 -0.03 -15.65
C HIS A 222 -11.14 -0.29 -14.69
N ASP A 223 -10.13 -1.05 -15.10
CA ASP A 223 -8.99 -1.43 -14.27
C ASP A 223 -8.19 -0.22 -13.78
N ILE A 224 -7.99 0.76 -14.67
CA ILE A 224 -7.30 2.02 -14.35
C ILE A 224 -8.09 2.81 -13.31
N ALA A 225 -9.41 2.91 -13.50
CA ALA A 225 -10.29 3.65 -12.62
C ALA A 225 -10.41 3.02 -11.23
N VAL A 226 -10.54 1.69 -11.14
CA VAL A 226 -10.59 0.92 -9.88
C VAL A 226 -9.27 1.02 -9.13
N SER A 227 -8.13 0.77 -9.81
CA SER A 227 -6.79 0.90 -9.23
C SER A 227 -6.50 2.30 -8.71
N ALA A 228 -6.84 3.35 -9.46
CA ALA A 228 -6.69 4.73 -9.05
C ALA A 228 -7.57 5.07 -7.84
N LEU A 229 -8.84 4.65 -7.82
CA LEU A 229 -9.76 4.89 -6.73
C LEU A 229 -9.34 4.15 -5.45
N LEU A 230 -8.92 2.90 -5.56
CA LEU A 230 -8.41 2.10 -4.44
C LEU A 230 -7.26 2.83 -3.72
N LEU A 231 -6.24 3.22 -4.46
CA LEU A 231 -5.11 3.97 -3.91
C LEU A 231 -5.55 5.31 -3.33
N HIS A 232 -6.43 6.03 -4.03
CA HIS A 232 -6.97 7.30 -3.57
C HIS A 232 -7.65 7.16 -2.20
N LEU A 233 -8.53 6.17 -2.03
CA LEU A 233 -9.24 5.89 -0.78
C LEU A 233 -8.28 5.53 0.35
N ILE A 234 -7.29 4.68 0.10
CA ILE A 234 -6.29 4.29 1.09
C ILE A 234 -5.49 5.50 1.57
N PHE A 235 -4.90 6.26 0.64
CA PHE A 235 -3.98 7.34 1.00
C PHE A 235 -4.69 8.60 1.51
N VAL A 236 -5.88 8.92 1.01
CA VAL A 236 -6.69 10.01 1.62
C VAL A 236 -7.14 9.63 3.03
N SER A 237 -7.42 8.35 3.29
CA SER A 237 -7.79 7.88 4.62
C SER A 237 -6.62 7.97 5.60
N ILE A 238 -5.39 7.64 5.18
CA ILE A 238 -4.18 7.83 5.99
C ILE A 238 -4.01 9.32 6.34
N TRP A 239 -4.17 10.21 5.35
CA TRP A 239 -3.98 11.64 5.52
C TRP A 239 -5.05 12.28 6.41
N LEU A 240 -6.31 12.17 6.04
CA LEU A 240 -7.43 12.78 6.77
C LEU A 240 -7.59 12.16 8.16
N GLY A 241 -7.62 10.83 8.24
CA GLY A 241 -7.80 10.15 9.52
C GLY A 241 -6.63 10.38 10.47
N GLY A 242 -5.40 10.37 9.97
CA GLY A 242 -4.23 10.72 10.75
C GLY A 242 -4.32 12.16 11.29
N LEU A 243 -4.82 13.12 10.51
CA LEU A 243 -5.03 14.51 10.94
C LEU A 243 -6.06 14.61 12.07
N VAL A 244 -7.19 13.91 11.95
CA VAL A 244 -8.22 13.85 13.00
C VAL A 244 -7.62 13.38 14.32
N HIS A 245 -6.91 12.26 14.30
CA HIS A 245 -6.31 11.67 15.51
C HIS A 245 -5.23 12.56 16.11
N VAL A 246 -4.31 13.11 15.31
CA VAL A 246 -3.28 14.03 15.79
C VAL A 246 -3.91 15.28 16.42
N GLY A 247 -4.98 15.81 15.84
CA GLY A 247 -5.74 16.93 16.42
C GLY A 247 -6.34 16.59 17.79
N LEU A 248 -6.90 15.38 17.95
CA LEU A 248 -7.53 14.92 19.19
C LEU A 248 -6.51 14.51 20.27
N LEU A 249 -5.39 13.89 19.91
CA LEU A 249 -4.34 13.44 20.84
C LEU A 249 -3.66 14.59 21.58
N ALA A 250 -3.59 15.75 21.00
CA ALA A 250 -3.05 16.94 21.66
C ALA A 250 -3.81 17.35 22.93
N ARG A 251 -5.01 16.80 23.15
CA ARG A 251 -5.98 17.17 24.19
C ARG A 251 -5.71 16.57 25.58
N GLY A 252 -5.04 15.43 25.65
CA GLY A 252 -4.99 14.61 26.89
C GLY A 252 -3.75 14.81 27.75
N ARG A 253 -2.83 15.69 27.36
CA ARG A 253 -1.49 15.77 27.99
C ARG A 253 -1.36 16.77 29.14
N ASP A 254 -2.39 17.60 29.36
CA ASP A 254 -2.39 18.57 30.46
C ASP A 254 -2.89 17.96 31.80
N ALA A 255 -3.33 16.69 31.79
CA ALA A 255 -3.75 15.93 32.96
C ALA A 255 -3.09 14.55 32.94
N GLU A 256 -1.96 14.40 33.60
CA GLU A 256 -1.37 13.09 33.89
C GLU A 256 -2.16 12.37 35.00
N PRO A 257 -2.78 11.22 34.72
CA PRO A 257 -3.12 10.27 35.76
C PRO A 257 -1.99 9.25 35.92
N ALA A 258 -1.68 8.91 37.17
CA ALA A 258 -0.58 8.05 37.59
C ALA A 258 -0.63 6.57 37.14
N ASP A 259 -1.67 6.13 36.42
CA ASP A 259 -1.96 4.70 36.17
C ASP A 259 -1.67 4.21 34.75
N ALA A 260 -0.99 4.97 33.89
CA ALA A 260 -0.66 4.44 32.56
C ALA A 260 0.52 3.46 32.62
N SER A 261 0.30 2.21 32.23
CA SER A 261 1.31 1.14 32.18
C SER A 261 2.49 1.44 31.24
N ALA A 262 2.38 2.46 30.38
CA ALA A 262 3.45 2.96 29.52
C ALA A 262 3.23 4.45 29.20
N PRO A 263 4.27 5.31 29.27
CA PRO A 263 4.16 6.72 28.92
C PRO A 263 3.86 6.90 27.42
N ASP A 264 3.07 7.93 27.08
CA ASP A 264 2.78 8.28 25.69
C ASP A 264 4.03 8.75 24.94
N ALA A 265 4.05 8.58 23.62
CA ALA A 265 5.10 9.15 22.77
C ALA A 265 5.01 10.69 22.77
N ALA A 266 6.15 11.39 22.68
CA ALA A 266 6.16 12.84 22.62
C ALA A 266 5.31 13.37 21.45
N TYR A 267 4.40 14.31 21.71
CA TYR A 267 3.45 14.82 20.70
C TYR A 267 4.15 15.36 19.45
N GLY A 268 5.26 16.06 19.61
CA GLY A 268 6.06 16.57 18.50
C GLY A 268 6.60 15.47 17.58
N ASP A 269 7.00 14.33 18.17
CA ASP A 269 7.45 13.17 17.38
C ASP A 269 6.29 12.50 16.63
N VAL A 270 5.11 12.37 17.27
CA VAL A 270 3.90 11.84 16.61
C VAL A 270 3.52 12.74 15.43
N LEU A 271 3.51 14.06 15.63
CA LEU A 271 3.16 15.03 14.58
C LEU A 271 4.16 14.99 13.40
N LEU A 272 5.46 14.86 13.66
CA LEU A 272 6.49 14.75 12.61
C LEU A 272 6.37 13.42 11.82
N ARG A 273 6.04 12.32 12.49
CA ARG A 273 5.80 11.03 11.86
C ARG A 273 4.56 11.09 10.99
N TYR A 274 3.47 11.65 11.52
CA TYR A 274 2.26 11.89 10.75
C TYR A 274 2.52 12.78 9.53
N SER A 275 3.22 13.91 9.69
CA SER A 275 3.57 14.81 8.58
C SER A 275 4.35 14.11 7.46
N SER A 276 5.14 13.07 7.80
CA SER A 276 5.85 12.28 6.79
C SER A 276 4.91 11.32 6.04
N LEU A 277 3.95 10.71 6.74
CA LEU A 277 2.90 9.90 6.12
C LEU A 277 1.99 10.76 5.23
N ALA A 278 1.56 11.92 5.73
CA ALA A 278 0.75 12.88 5.00
C ALA A 278 1.41 13.37 3.70
N ALA A 279 2.74 13.61 3.71
CA ALA A 279 3.47 14.03 2.51
C ALA A 279 3.48 12.95 1.41
N VAL A 280 3.65 11.67 1.79
CA VAL A 280 3.54 10.54 0.84
C VAL A 280 2.11 10.41 0.33
N SER A 281 1.14 10.48 1.24
CA SER A 281 -0.29 10.40 0.90
C SER A 281 -0.70 11.51 -0.05
N PHE A 282 -0.25 12.75 0.17
CA PHE A 282 -0.48 13.87 -0.74
C PHE A 282 0.00 13.56 -2.16
N GLY A 283 1.21 13.06 -2.32
CA GLY A 283 1.76 12.71 -3.64
C GLY A 283 0.94 11.64 -4.36
N VAL A 284 0.53 10.59 -3.65
CA VAL A 284 -0.29 9.51 -4.22
C VAL A 284 -1.70 10.01 -4.56
N VAL A 285 -2.34 10.78 -3.66
CA VAL A 285 -3.68 11.35 -3.88
C VAL A 285 -3.68 12.31 -5.07
N ALA A 286 -2.63 13.12 -5.24
CA ALA A 286 -2.47 13.99 -6.40
C ALA A 286 -2.38 13.20 -7.71
N PHE A 287 -1.50 12.20 -7.75
CA PHE A 287 -1.34 11.34 -8.93
C PHE A 287 -2.63 10.60 -9.29
N THR A 288 -3.26 9.94 -8.32
CA THR A 288 -4.50 9.18 -8.54
C THR A 288 -5.69 10.08 -8.89
N GLY A 289 -5.72 11.31 -8.36
CA GLY A 289 -6.70 12.33 -8.74
C GLY A 289 -6.57 12.73 -10.21
N VAL A 290 -5.34 12.97 -10.68
CA VAL A 290 -5.06 13.27 -12.10
C VAL A 290 -5.43 12.08 -12.98
N ALA A 291 -5.01 10.86 -12.62
CA ALA A 291 -5.32 9.65 -13.40
C ALA A 291 -6.84 9.42 -13.52
N SER A 292 -7.57 9.53 -12.40
CA SER A 292 -9.05 9.40 -12.42
C SER A 292 -9.75 10.48 -13.24
N SER A 293 -9.25 11.72 -13.20
CA SER A 293 -9.82 12.84 -13.95
C SER A 293 -9.57 12.68 -15.44
N TRP A 294 -8.35 12.26 -15.82
CA TRP A 294 -7.97 12.05 -17.20
C TRP A 294 -8.89 11.07 -17.93
N VAL A 295 -9.12 9.89 -17.30
CA VAL A 295 -9.96 8.81 -17.86
C VAL A 295 -11.43 9.26 -18.03
N ARG A 296 -11.95 10.14 -17.16
CA ARG A 296 -13.38 10.50 -17.13
C ARG A 296 -13.74 11.75 -17.90
N MET A 297 -12.76 12.59 -18.23
CA MET A 297 -13.04 13.90 -18.86
C MET A 297 -12.68 13.94 -20.35
N GLU A 298 -11.76 13.10 -20.82
CA GLU A 298 -11.26 13.10 -22.22
C GLU A 298 -11.04 14.51 -22.82
N GLY A 299 -10.67 15.47 -21.96
CA GLY A 299 -10.39 16.84 -22.36
C GLY A 299 -11.54 17.84 -22.20
N ASP A 300 -12.74 17.42 -21.81
CA ASP A 300 -13.84 18.35 -21.49
C ASP A 300 -13.75 18.89 -20.04
N TRP A 301 -12.86 19.86 -19.87
CA TRP A 301 -12.60 20.52 -18.59
C TRP A 301 -13.70 21.48 -18.14
N PHE A 302 -14.55 21.92 -19.03
CA PHE A 302 -15.58 22.93 -18.76
C PHE A 302 -16.96 22.33 -18.51
N SER A 303 -17.10 21.00 -18.56
CA SER A 303 -18.31 20.32 -18.09
C SER A 303 -18.49 20.53 -16.58
N GLU A 304 -19.69 20.29 -16.08
CA GLU A 304 -19.98 20.34 -14.63
C GLU A 304 -19.07 19.41 -13.85
N TYR A 305 -18.83 18.22 -14.38
CA TYR A 305 -17.86 17.25 -13.83
C TYR A 305 -16.43 17.81 -13.84
N GLY A 306 -16.01 18.42 -14.93
CA GLY A 306 -14.68 19.04 -15.09
C GLY A 306 -14.47 20.18 -14.10
N ILE A 307 -15.44 21.09 -13.94
CA ILE A 307 -15.38 22.20 -12.99
C ILE A 307 -15.27 21.70 -11.54
N LEU A 308 -16.08 20.71 -11.13
CA LEU A 308 -15.97 20.11 -9.80
C LEU A 308 -14.63 19.40 -9.58
N SER A 309 -14.10 18.74 -10.61
CA SER A 309 -12.78 18.11 -10.57
C SER A 309 -11.66 19.15 -10.42
N MET A 310 -11.72 20.26 -11.14
CA MET A 310 -10.78 21.39 -11.00
C MET A 310 -10.89 22.06 -9.63
N ALA A 311 -12.10 22.24 -9.09
CA ALA A 311 -12.29 22.75 -7.73
C ALA A 311 -11.64 21.83 -6.69
N LYS A 312 -11.79 20.51 -6.84
CA LYS A 312 -11.14 19.50 -5.99
C LYS A 312 -9.61 19.56 -6.10
N ALA A 313 -9.07 19.75 -7.32
CA ALA A 313 -7.63 19.93 -7.54
C ALA A 313 -7.10 21.21 -6.89
N ALA A 314 -7.84 22.32 -6.98
CA ALA A 314 -7.49 23.58 -6.30
C ALA A 314 -7.46 23.42 -4.78
N LEU A 315 -8.47 22.74 -4.20
CA LEU A 315 -8.48 22.42 -2.76
C LEU A 315 -7.29 21.56 -2.36
N LEU A 316 -6.89 20.61 -3.20
CA LEU A 316 -5.70 19.78 -2.95
C LEU A 316 -4.42 20.63 -2.93
N VAL A 317 -4.26 21.58 -3.84
CA VAL A 317 -3.12 22.51 -3.85
C VAL A 317 -3.09 23.36 -2.57
N VAL A 318 -4.23 23.87 -2.11
CA VAL A 318 -4.36 24.62 -0.85
C VAL A 318 -3.93 23.75 0.34
N LEU A 319 -4.41 22.51 0.41
CA LEU A 319 -4.04 21.55 1.45
C LEU A 319 -2.54 21.22 1.43
N GLY A 320 -1.96 21.03 0.24
CA GLY A 320 -0.52 20.85 0.06
C GLY A 320 0.29 22.04 0.55
N GLY A 321 -0.20 23.26 0.27
CA GLY A 321 0.36 24.51 0.77
C GLY A 321 0.36 24.60 2.30
N PHE A 322 -0.75 24.25 2.96
CA PHE A 322 -0.84 24.19 4.42
C PHE A 322 0.15 23.17 5.02
N GLY A 323 0.19 21.97 4.47
CA GLY A 323 1.11 20.91 4.95
C GLY A 323 2.59 21.31 4.79
N ALA A 324 2.96 21.88 3.64
CA ALA A 324 4.32 22.37 3.38
C ALA A 324 4.69 23.53 4.33
N TRP A 325 3.82 24.53 4.48
CA TRP A 325 4.02 25.67 5.37
C TRP A 325 4.17 25.22 6.83
N GLN A 326 3.27 24.33 7.31
CA GLN A 326 3.33 23.76 8.65
C GLN A 326 4.65 23.04 8.89
N ARG A 327 5.08 22.19 7.96
CA ARG A 327 6.34 21.45 8.09
C ARG A 327 7.56 22.36 8.14
N MET A 328 7.63 23.36 7.26
CA MET A 328 8.79 24.25 7.15
C MET A 328 8.86 25.28 8.28
N ARG A 329 7.73 25.84 8.66
CA ARG A 329 7.70 27.00 9.59
C ARG A 329 7.46 26.64 11.04
N LEU A 330 6.75 25.55 11.32
CA LEU A 330 6.36 25.18 12.68
C LEU A 330 7.09 23.95 13.19
N LEU A 331 7.14 22.85 12.42
CA LEU A 331 7.64 21.57 12.92
C LEU A 331 9.17 21.47 12.90
N THR A 332 9.83 21.92 11.85
CA THR A 332 11.27 21.83 11.70
C THR A 332 12.02 22.78 12.66
N PRO A 333 11.64 24.06 12.75
CA PRO A 333 12.24 24.99 13.72
C PRO A 333 12.03 24.57 15.17
N ALA A 334 10.82 24.17 15.55
CA ALA A 334 10.53 23.74 16.93
C ALA A 334 11.38 22.53 17.37
N LYS A 335 11.62 21.59 16.45
CA LYS A 335 12.49 20.43 16.73
C LYS A 335 13.96 20.81 16.91
N THR A 336 14.47 21.74 16.09
CA THR A 336 15.87 22.20 16.16
C THR A 336 16.15 23.06 17.38
N LEU A 337 15.17 23.84 17.84
CA LEU A 337 15.29 24.73 18.99
C LEU A 337 14.92 24.06 20.32
N GLY A 338 14.42 22.80 20.29
CA GLY A 338 13.95 22.11 21.50
C GLY A 338 12.68 22.71 22.12
N GLU A 339 11.97 23.54 21.37
CA GLU A 339 10.75 24.19 21.83
C GLU A 339 9.56 23.22 21.89
N ARG A 340 8.59 23.51 22.77
CA ARG A 340 7.37 22.72 22.87
C ARG A 340 6.50 22.90 21.63
N VAL A 341 6.37 21.83 20.82
CA VAL A 341 5.48 21.79 19.66
C VAL A 341 4.04 21.65 20.18
N GLY A 342 3.23 22.70 20.12
CA GLY A 342 1.85 22.59 20.62
C GLY A 342 1.06 23.90 20.78
N GLY A 343 1.51 24.99 20.20
CA GLY A 343 0.86 26.30 20.36
C GLY A 343 -0.45 26.44 19.59
N ARG A 344 -1.17 27.57 19.87
CA ARG A 344 -2.42 27.97 19.22
C ARG A 344 -2.32 27.97 17.70
N ALA A 345 -1.19 28.41 17.13
CA ALA A 345 -0.97 28.45 15.68
C ALA A 345 -1.11 27.07 15.04
N ILE A 346 -0.49 26.03 15.63
CA ILE A 346 -0.57 24.65 15.12
C ILE A 346 -2.01 24.14 15.22
N ALA A 347 -2.69 24.37 16.36
CA ALA A 347 -4.07 23.94 16.53
C ALA A 347 -5.03 24.60 15.51
N THR A 348 -4.84 25.87 15.22
CA THR A 348 -5.66 26.60 14.23
C THR A 348 -5.40 26.08 12.82
N VAL A 349 -4.15 25.82 12.44
CA VAL A 349 -3.81 25.30 11.11
C VAL A 349 -4.35 23.88 10.91
N LEU A 350 -4.20 23.00 11.91
CA LEU A 350 -4.78 21.64 11.87
C LEU A 350 -6.31 21.68 11.75
N ALA A 351 -6.97 22.62 12.46
CA ALA A 351 -8.42 22.79 12.38
C ALA A 351 -8.86 23.29 11.00
N LEU A 352 -8.14 24.26 10.43
CA LEU A 352 -8.43 24.79 9.10
C LEU A 352 -8.20 23.73 8.01
N GLU A 353 -7.09 22.99 8.08
CA GLU A 353 -6.79 21.87 7.19
C GLU A 353 -7.93 20.84 7.23
N LEU A 354 -8.41 20.48 8.43
CA LEU A 354 -9.50 19.54 8.60
C LEU A 354 -10.82 20.05 8.00
N VAL A 355 -11.14 21.34 8.14
CA VAL A 355 -12.33 21.93 7.52
C VAL A 355 -12.24 21.90 5.99
N VAL A 356 -11.08 22.26 5.42
CA VAL A 356 -10.86 22.19 3.95
C VAL A 356 -10.96 20.74 3.47
N MET A 357 -10.45 19.76 4.22
CA MET A 357 -10.64 18.34 3.90
C MET A 357 -12.12 17.92 3.95
N GLY A 358 -12.90 18.47 4.90
CA GLY A 358 -14.34 18.26 4.96
C GLY A 358 -15.05 18.78 3.69
N VAL A 359 -14.71 20.00 3.26
CA VAL A 359 -15.21 20.58 1.99
C VAL A 359 -14.84 19.68 0.80
N THR A 360 -13.58 19.23 0.73
CA THR A 360 -13.10 18.35 -0.34
C THR A 360 -13.86 17.02 -0.37
N ALA A 361 -14.17 16.45 0.79
CA ALA A 361 -14.96 15.22 0.90
C ALA A 361 -16.41 15.45 0.42
N GLY A 362 -16.98 16.62 0.73
CA GLY A 362 -18.32 17.01 0.26
C GLY A 362 -18.37 17.17 -1.25
N VAL A 363 -17.41 17.90 -1.84
CA VAL A 363 -17.30 18.05 -3.31
C VAL A 363 -17.12 16.67 -3.96
N ALA A 364 -16.32 15.79 -3.38
CA ALA A 364 -16.14 14.43 -3.90
C ALA A 364 -17.44 13.60 -3.88
N ALA A 365 -18.29 13.77 -2.86
CA ALA A 365 -19.58 13.09 -2.78
C ALA A 365 -20.58 13.59 -3.84
N GLY A 366 -20.59 14.89 -4.11
CA GLY A 366 -21.37 15.48 -5.21
C GLY A 366 -20.85 15.05 -6.59
N LEU A 367 -19.53 15.12 -6.79
CA LEU A 367 -18.87 14.68 -8.03
C LEU A 367 -19.19 13.22 -8.40
N ALA A 368 -19.30 12.34 -7.38
CA ALA A 368 -19.66 10.94 -7.59
C ALA A 368 -21.10 10.74 -8.12
N ARG A 369 -21.92 11.79 -8.17
CA ARG A 369 -23.28 11.78 -8.72
C ARG A 369 -23.46 12.66 -9.94
N THR A 370 -22.44 13.46 -10.28
CA THR A 370 -22.43 14.29 -11.48
C THR A 370 -22.12 13.41 -12.70
N ARG A 371 -22.84 13.61 -13.80
CA ARG A 371 -22.62 12.87 -15.05
C ARG A 371 -21.22 13.12 -15.58
N THR A 372 -20.54 12.05 -16.00
CA THR A 372 -19.25 12.15 -16.67
C THR A 372 -19.43 12.60 -18.12
N PRO A 373 -18.54 13.44 -18.69
CA PRO A 373 -18.57 13.80 -20.11
C PRO A 373 -18.43 12.59 -21.03
N VAL A 374 -17.64 11.62 -20.62
CA VAL A 374 -17.46 10.34 -21.35
C VAL A 374 -18.68 9.46 -21.08
N PRO A 375 -19.47 9.10 -22.11
CA PRO A 375 -20.60 8.22 -21.93
C PRO A 375 -20.14 6.84 -21.43
N GLU A 376 -20.81 6.32 -20.43
CA GLU A 376 -20.71 4.90 -20.05
C GLU A 376 -21.46 4.08 -21.11
N GLN A 377 -20.80 3.77 -22.23
CA GLN A 377 -21.42 2.93 -23.25
C GLN A 377 -21.05 1.46 -22.94
N PRO A 378 -22.06 0.59 -22.77
CA PRO A 378 -21.81 -0.84 -22.92
C PRO A 378 -21.29 -1.12 -24.33
N PRO A 379 -20.53 -2.22 -24.55
CA PRO A 379 -20.12 -2.61 -25.90
C PRO A 379 -21.30 -2.54 -26.85
N GLY A 380 -21.15 -1.80 -27.96
CA GLY A 380 -22.20 -1.63 -28.94
C GLY A 380 -22.58 -2.97 -29.63
N LEU A 381 -23.66 -2.97 -30.40
CA LEU A 381 -24.06 -4.15 -31.18
C LEU A 381 -22.99 -4.62 -32.20
N GLU A 382 -21.97 -3.77 -32.47
CA GLU A 382 -20.83 -4.04 -33.35
C GLU A 382 -19.54 -4.34 -32.58
N ALA A 383 -19.62 -4.60 -31.26
CA ALA A 383 -18.45 -4.90 -30.44
C ALA A 383 -17.75 -6.18 -30.92
N THR A 384 -16.44 -6.13 -31.05
CA THR A 384 -15.64 -7.30 -31.39
C THR A 384 -15.67 -8.33 -30.24
N PRO A 385 -15.44 -9.63 -30.52
CA PRO A 385 -15.35 -10.64 -29.46
C PRO A 385 -14.32 -10.27 -28.38
N ALA A 386 -13.19 -9.67 -28.76
CA ALA A 386 -12.17 -9.18 -27.83
C ALA A 386 -12.70 -8.07 -26.90
N GLU A 387 -13.49 -7.12 -27.41
CA GLU A 387 -14.11 -6.07 -26.60
C GLU A 387 -15.15 -6.62 -25.63
N ILE A 388 -15.90 -7.66 -26.05
CA ILE A 388 -16.89 -8.30 -25.17
C ILE A 388 -16.19 -9.02 -24.00
N LEU A 389 -15.08 -9.73 -24.31
CA LEU A 389 -14.34 -10.50 -23.30
C LEU A 389 -13.53 -9.60 -22.35
N THR A 390 -12.82 -8.61 -22.89
CA THR A 390 -11.84 -7.80 -22.10
C THR A 390 -12.38 -6.45 -21.66
N GLY A 391 -13.50 -5.98 -22.25
CA GLY A 391 -13.97 -4.60 -22.07
C GLY A 391 -13.06 -3.54 -22.71
N LYS A 392 -12.06 -3.95 -23.51
CA LYS A 392 -11.03 -3.08 -24.11
C LYS A 392 -11.02 -3.24 -25.63
N LEU A 393 -10.70 -2.16 -26.34
CA LEU A 393 -10.48 -2.20 -27.79
C LEU A 393 -9.34 -3.15 -28.12
N LEU A 394 -9.51 -3.95 -29.17
CA LEU A 394 -8.47 -4.83 -29.66
C LEU A 394 -7.25 -4.00 -30.08
N PRO A 395 -6.07 -4.22 -29.46
CA PRO A 395 -4.88 -3.49 -29.85
C PRO A 395 -4.44 -3.85 -31.28
N PRO A 396 -3.65 -2.98 -31.93
CA PRO A 396 -3.08 -3.31 -33.24
C PRO A 396 -2.29 -4.63 -33.20
N PRO A 397 -2.19 -5.40 -34.30
CA PRO A 397 -1.45 -6.66 -34.32
C PRO A 397 -0.05 -6.51 -33.74
N PHE A 398 0.36 -7.48 -32.92
CA PHE A 398 1.64 -7.39 -32.21
C PHE A 398 2.83 -7.35 -33.17
N GLU A 399 3.70 -6.36 -32.96
CA GLU A 399 5.00 -6.22 -33.60
C GLU A 399 6.04 -5.88 -32.53
N PHE A 400 7.28 -6.31 -32.69
CA PHE A 400 8.33 -6.10 -31.70
C PHE A 400 8.57 -4.60 -31.37
N SER A 401 8.41 -3.72 -32.37
CA SER A 401 8.50 -2.26 -32.18
C SER A 401 7.47 -1.73 -31.19
N ARG A 402 6.30 -2.35 -31.14
CA ARG A 402 5.17 -1.95 -30.27
C ARG A 402 5.40 -2.23 -28.78
N LEU A 403 6.37 -3.06 -28.44
CA LEU A 403 6.82 -3.21 -27.05
C LEU A 403 7.27 -1.90 -26.40
N PHE A 404 7.63 -0.90 -27.20
CA PHE A 404 8.14 0.39 -26.72
C PHE A 404 7.21 1.56 -27.03
N THR A 405 6.26 1.42 -27.93
CA THR A 405 5.36 2.49 -28.36
C THR A 405 3.99 2.42 -27.72
N GLU A 406 3.49 1.21 -27.46
CA GLU A 406 2.19 1.00 -26.83
C GLU A 406 2.33 0.96 -25.29
N TRP A 407 1.41 1.62 -24.60
CA TRP A 407 1.42 1.67 -23.14
C TRP A 407 0.02 1.50 -22.56
N SER A 408 -0.10 0.66 -21.54
CA SER A 408 -1.30 0.50 -20.73
C SER A 408 -0.93 0.76 -19.27
N LEU A 409 -0.92 2.04 -18.89
CA LEU A 409 -0.53 2.48 -17.55
C LEU A 409 -1.49 1.97 -16.48
N ASP A 410 -1.00 1.14 -15.56
CA ASP A 410 -1.73 0.78 -14.34
C ASP A 410 -1.30 1.72 -13.18
N PRO A 411 -2.25 2.50 -12.60
CA PRO A 411 -1.96 3.41 -11.49
C PRO A 411 -1.44 2.70 -10.23
N LEU A 412 -1.94 1.48 -9.93
CA LEU A 412 -1.51 0.71 -8.77
C LEU A 412 -0.03 0.37 -8.85
N TRP A 413 0.36 -0.28 -9.96
CA TRP A 413 1.75 -0.69 -10.15
C TRP A 413 2.69 0.48 -10.36
N THR A 414 2.23 1.55 -11.00
CA THR A 414 3.02 2.78 -11.14
C THR A 414 3.35 3.38 -9.77
N VAL A 415 2.37 3.49 -8.87
CA VAL A 415 2.60 3.99 -7.50
C VAL A 415 3.48 3.04 -6.69
N VAL A 416 3.24 1.73 -6.76
CA VAL A 416 4.05 0.72 -6.07
C VAL A 416 5.50 0.82 -6.50
N CYS A 417 5.79 0.82 -7.81
CA CYS A 417 7.14 0.94 -8.35
C CYS A 417 7.80 2.28 -8.01
N ALA A 418 7.05 3.39 -8.08
CA ALA A 418 7.54 4.71 -7.68
C ALA A 418 7.91 4.75 -6.19
N LEU A 419 7.10 4.16 -5.30
CA LEU A 419 7.41 4.09 -3.87
C LEU A 419 8.60 3.16 -3.58
N LEU A 420 8.71 2.02 -4.26
CA LEU A 420 9.86 1.12 -4.15
C LEU A 420 11.16 1.82 -4.55
N ALA A 421 11.16 2.55 -5.67
CA ALA A 421 12.31 3.34 -6.11
C ALA A 421 12.62 4.49 -5.15
N PHE A 422 11.59 5.26 -4.76
CA PHE A 422 11.73 6.42 -3.87
C PHE A 422 12.33 6.03 -2.52
N PHE A 423 11.76 5.03 -1.83
CA PHE A 423 12.25 4.65 -0.50
C PHE A 423 13.64 4.02 -0.56
N TYR A 424 13.96 3.30 -1.62
CA TYR A 424 15.31 2.77 -1.82
C TYR A 424 16.33 3.88 -2.02
N VAL A 425 16.08 4.80 -2.94
CA VAL A 425 16.97 5.95 -3.20
C VAL A 425 17.08 6.83 -1.96
N ALA A 426 15.99 7.10 -1.25
CA ALA A 426 16.00 7.83 0.01
C ALA A 426 16.87 7.14 1.07
N GLY A 427 16.85 5.81 1.13
CA GLY A 427 17.73 5.01 1.97
C GLY A 427 19.21 5.19 1.63
N VAL A 428 19.55 5.09 0.34
CA VAL A 428 20.93 5.28 -0.17
C VAL A 428 21.44 6.70 0.11
N VAL A 429 20.64 7.73 -0.21
CA VAL A 429 20.98 9.14 0.07
C VAL A 429 21.17 9.37 1.56
N ARG A 430 20.35 8.74 2.41
CA ARG A 430 20.48 8.86 3.86
C ARG A 430 21.78 8.25 4.40
N LEU A 431 22.23 7.10 3.84
CA LEU A 431 23.52 6.51 4.16
C LEU A 431 24.66 7.40 3.68
N ALA A 432 24.62 7.87 2.43
CA ALA A 432 25.64 8.76 1.86
C ALA A 432 25.82 10.04 2.71
N ARG A 433 24.71 10.66 3.15
CA ARG A 433 24.76 11.86 4.06
C ARG A 433 25.36 11.57 5.43
N ARG A 434 25.48 10.30 5.83
CA ARG A 434 26.15 9.88 7.08
C ARG A 434 27.59 9.46 6.88
N GLY A 435 28.08 9.46 5.64
CA GLY A 435 29.41 8.94 5.28
C GLY A 435 29.46 7.41 5.16
N ASP A 436 28.32 6.73 5.20
CA ASP A 436 28.24 5.27 5.04
C ASP A 436 28.28 4.89 3.58
N HIS A 437 29.15 3.95 3.22
CA HIS A 437 29.26 3.45 1.85
C HIS A 437 28.15 2.43 1.53
N TRP A 438 27.50 2.62 0.36
CA TRP A 438 26.57 1.65 -0.24
C TRP A 438 27.02 1.33 -1.66
N PRO A 439 27.13 0.05 -2.07
CA PRO A 439 27.60 -0.32 -3.40
C PRO A 439 26.65 0.16 -4.51
N VAL A 440 27.15 0.91 -5.48
CA VAL A 440 26.37 1.46 -6.59
C VAL A 440 25.70 0.35 -7.41
N GLY A 441 26.39 -0.78 -7.64
CA GLY A 441 25.83 -1.93 -8.36
C GLY A 441 24.54 -2.47 -7.76
N ARG A 442 24.36 -2.42 -6.41
CA ARG A 442 23.10 -2.78 -5.75
C ARG A 442 21.97 -1.82 -6.10
N THR A 443 22.29 -0.52 -6.16
CA THR A 443 21.31 0.50 -6.54
C THR A 443 20.86 0.35 -7.98
N ILE A 444 21.81 0.12 -8.90
CA ILE A 444 21.51 -0.13 -10.31
C ILE A 444 20.63 -1.38 -10.45
N SER A 445 21.01 -2.49 -9.80
CA SER A 445 20.25 -3.75 -9.85
C SER A 445 18.82 -3.56 -9.34
N TRP A 446 18.62 -2.88 -8.20
CA TRP A 446 17.30 -2.60 -7.67
C TRP A 446 16.45 -1.76 -8.61
N LEU A 447 17.00 -0.64 -9.10
CA LEU A 447 16.26 0.26 -9.99
C LEU A 447 15.95 -0.40 -11.34
N ALA A 448 16.86 -1.22 -11.87
CA ALA A 448 16.59 -2.01 -13.08
C ALA A 448 15.47 -3.03 -12.86
N GLY A 449 15.45 -3.72 -11.69
CA GLY A 449 14.38 -4.64 -11.33
C GLY A 449 13.02 -3.96 -11.15
N VAL A 450 13.00 -2.77 -10.52
CA VAL A 450 11.78 -1.97 -10.39
C VAL A 450 11.30 -1.44 -11.74
N ALA A 451 12.22 -1.00 -12.62
CA ALA A 451 11.88 -0.55 -13.96
C ALA A 451 11.30 -1.70 -14.80
N LEU A 452 11.88 -2.90 -14.71
CA LEU A 452 11.36 -4.08 -15.40
C LEU A 452 9.98 -4.47 -14.87
N LEU A 453 9.77 -4.47 -13.54
CA LEU A 453 8.46 -4.71 -12.92
C LEU A 453 7.42 -3.70 -13.45
N TRP A 454 7.77 -2.42 -13.46
CA TRP A 454 6.89 -1.38 -13.97
C TRP A 454 6.57 -1.55 -15.46
N TRP A 455 7.55 -1.92 -16.28
CA TRP A 455 7.35 -2.18 -17.71
C TRP A 455 6.44 -3.40 -17.96
N CYS A 456 6.59 -4.48 -17.20
CA CYS A 456 5.71 -5.65 -17.28
C CYS A 456 4.26 -5.33 -16.89
N THR A 457 4.06 -4.40 -15.94
CA THR A 457 2.74 -4.11 -15.37
C THR A 457 2.09 -2.82 -15.89
N SER A 458 2.79 -2.03 -16.71
CA SER A 458 2.31 -0.73 -17.18
C SER A 458 2.76 -0.41 -18.63
N GLY A 459 3.53 -1.30 -19.26
CA GLY A 459 3.98 -1.16 -20.66
C GLY A 459 3.10 -1.92 -21.64
N ALA A 460 3.63 -2.12 -22.84
CA ALA A 460 2.98 -2.88 -23.89
C ALA A 460 2.66 -4.32 -23.49
N LEU A 461 3.50 -4.94 -22.65
CA LEU A 461 3.27 -6.28 -22.14
C LEU A 461 1.96 -6.35 -21.34
N ASN A 462 1.65 -5.32 -20.54
CA ASN A 462 0.39 -5.23 -19.81
C ASN A 462 -0.82 -5.12 -20.73
N LEU A 463 -0.65 -4.46 -21.89
CA LEU A 463 -1.71 -4.37 -22.90
C LEU A 463 -1.95 -5.70 -23.60
N TYR A 464 -0.90 -6.34 -24.14
CA TYR A 464 -1.04 -7.50 -25.01
C TYR A 464 -1.25 -8.83 -24.29
N GLN A 465 -0.88 -8.96 -23.01
CA GLN A 465 -0.98 -10.22 -22.25
C GLN A 465 -2.41 -10.74 -22.10
N GLU A 466 -3.42 -9.86 -22.22
CA GLU A 466 -4.83 -10.24 -22.17
C GLU A 466 -5.32 -10.84 -23.47
N PHE A 467 -4.67 -10.50 -24.59
CA PHE A 467 -5.07 -10.87 -25.96
C PHE A 467 -4.24 -12.01 -26.55
N LEU A 468 -3.00 -12.21 -26.06
CA LEU A 468 -2.05 -13.19 -26.58
C LEU A 468 -1.44 -14.01 -25.44
N PHE A 469 -1.62 -15.33 -25.51
CA PHE A 469 -1.08 -16.26 -24.51
C PHE A 469 0.45 -16.23 -24.48
N SER A 470 1.12 -16.08 -25.63
CA SER A 470 2.57 -15.98 -25.74
C SER A 470 3.12 -14.79 -24.96
N LEU A 471 2.48 -13.63 -25.04
CA LEU A 471 2.91 -12.44 -24.28
C LEU A 471 2.51 -12.52 -22.81
N HIS A 472 1.39 -13.15 -22.48
CA HIS A 472 1.05 -13.48 -21.10
C HIS A 472 2.14 -14.35 -20.45
N MET A 473 2.60 -15.39 -21.15
CA MET A 473 3.69 -16.24 -20.67
C MET A 473 5.00 -15.47 -20.54
N LEU A 474 5.31 -14.56 -21.48
CA LEU A 474 6.50 -13.69 -21.39
C LEU A 474 6.48 -12.84 -20.12
N VAL A 475 5.33 -12.23 -19.78
CA VAL A 475 5.15 -11.46 -18.55
C VAL A 475 5.44 -12.32 -17.32
N HIS A 476 4.89 -13.54 -17.28
CA HIS A 476 5.14 -14.46 -16.16
C HIS A 476 6.61 -14.80 -15.97
N MET A 477 7.34 -15.07 -17.07
CA MET A 477 8.77 -15.36 -17.01
C MET A 477 9.58 -14.15 -16.53
N LEU A 478 9.24 -12.97 -17.03
CA LEU A 478 9.90 -11.74 -16.60
C LEU A 478 9.60 -11.40 -15.14
N LEU A 479 8.36 -11.51 -14.68
CA LEU A 479 7.96 -11.24 -13.30
C LEU A 479 8.57 -12.25 -12.31
N GLY A 480 8.43 -13.54 -12.59
CA GLY A 480 8.85 -14.59 -11.68
C GLY A 480 10.36 -14.77 -11.59
N MET A 481 11.09 -14.49 -12.67
CA MET A 481 12.52 -14.79 -12.73
C MET A 481 13.39 -13.54 -12.97
N ALA A 482 13.24 -12.85 -14.09
CA ALA A 482 14.15 -11.75 -14.45
C ALA A 482 14.06 -10.59 -13.42
N THR A 483 12.86 -10.19 -13.04
CA THR A 483 12.63 -9.15 -12.04
C THR A 483 13.24 -9.55 -10.69
N ALA A 484 13.06 -10.79 -10.25
CA ALA A 484 13.61 -11.29 -8.99
C ALA A 484 15.15 -11.32 -8.98
N VAL A 485 15.77 -11.77 -10.08
CA VAL A 485 17.25 -11.78 -10.25
C VAL A 485 17.85 -10.38 -10.20
N LEU A 486 17.11 -9.36 -10.63
CA LEU A 486 17.50 -7.95 -10.53
C LEU A 486 17.23 -7.35 -9.15
N LEU A 487 16.08 -7.64 -8.51
CA LEU A 487 15.69 -7.05 -7.23
C LEU A 487 16.51 -7.58 -6.05
N VAL A 488 16.73 -8.90 -5.97
CA VAL A 488 17.38 -9.52 -4.80
C VAL A 488 18.79 -9.01 -4.54
N PRO A 489 19.69 -8.83 -5.56
CA PRO A 489 21.02 -8.25 -5.32
C PRO A 489 21.00 -6.82 -4.78
N GLY A 490 19.90 -6.09 -4.98
CA GLY A 490 19.66 -4.77 -4.40
C GLY A 490 19.69 -4.76 -2.88
N ALA A 491 19.44 -5.88 -2.21
CA ALA A 491 19.44 -6.05 -0.75
C ALA A 491 18.62 -4.97 -0.01
N PRO A 492 17.31 -4.80 -0.33
CA PRO A 492 16.48 -3.72 0.21
C PRO A 492 16.29 -3.81 1.71
N ILE A 493 16.21 -5.02 2.27
CA ILE A 493 16.05 -5.22 3.72
C ILE A 493 17.30 -4.76 4.46
N THR A 494 18.49 -5.13 3.97
CA THR A 494 19.78 -4.69 4.53
C THR A 494 19.92 -3.18 4.43
N LEU A 495 19.55 -2.55 3.31
CA LEU A 495 19.53 -1.11 3.15
C LEU A 495 18.61 -0.44 4.19
N ALA A 496 17.37 -0.92 4.30
CA ALA A 496 16.40 -0.38 5.24
C ALA A 496 16.89 -0.50 6.70
N MET A 497 17.49 -1.63 7.07
CA MET A 497 18.04 -1.86 8.41
C MET A 497 19.21 -0.92 8.75
N ARG A 498 20.02 -0.54 7.77
CA ARG A 498 21.12 0.42 7.94
C ARG A 498 20.64 1.87 7.89
N ALA A 499 19.72 2.19 6.97
CA ALA A 499 19.26 3.56 6.75
C ALA A 499 18.28 4.03 7.85
N ILE A 500 17.40 3.16 8.36
CA ILE A 500 16.38 3.52 9.35
C ILE A 500 16.95 3.31 10.77
N ARG A 501 16.97 4.37 11.56
CA ARG A 501 17.42 4.30 12.97
C ARG A 501 16.41 3.53 13.81
N LYS A 502 16.91 2.68 14.73
CA LYS A 502 16.09 2.02 15.75
C LYS A 502 15.41 3.07 16.62
N ARG A 503 14.13 2.91 16.86
CA ARG A 503 13.37 3.75 17.77
C ARG A 503 13.66 3.35 19.24
N ARG A 504 13.81 4.35 20.11
CA ARG A 504 14.11 4.15 21.53
C ARG A 504 12.93 4.46 22.45
N ASP A 505 11.88 5.04 21.90
CA ASP A 505 10.68 5.47 22.64
C ASP A 505 9.60 4.39 22.78
N GLY A 506 9.90 3.15 22.38
CA GLY A 506 8.96 2.03 22.44
C GLY A 506 7.91 2.02 21.33
N THR A 507 7.90 3.02 20.44
CA THR A 507 7.03 3.00 19.24
C THR A 507 7.59 2.06 18.17
N ARG A 508 6.73 1.55 17.29
CA ARG A 508 7.14 0.76 16.14
C ARG A 508 7.23 1.63 14.89
N GLY A 509 8.30 1.50 14.13
CA GLY A 509 8.47 2.14 12.82
C GLY A 509 8.68 1.12 11.74
N GLY A 510 9.02 1.56 10.53
CA GLY A 510 9.27 0.68 9.40
C GLY A 510 10.35 -0.38 9.67
N ARG A 511 11.40 -0.03 10.45
CA ARG A 511 12.45 -0.98 10.83
C ARG A 511 11.94 -2.08 11.75
N GLU A 512 11.18 -1.73 12.77
CA GLU A 512 10.64 -2.66 13.76
C GLU A 512 9.61 -3.61 13.12
N TRP A 513 8.77 -3.09 12.22
CA TRP A 513 7.82 -3.91 11.46
C TRP A 513 8.53 -4.83 10.46
N LEU A 514 9.52 -4.32 9.73
CA LEU A 514 10.32 -5.14 8.81
C LEU A 514 10.98 -6.31 9.53
N LEU A 515 11.57 -6.05 10.71
CA LEU A 515 12.15 -7.12 11.54
C LEU A 515 11.09 -8.12 12.02
N ALA A 516 9.90 -7.64 12.42
CA ALA A 516 8.81 -8.51 12.84
C ALA A 516 8.35 -9.44 11.71
N ILE A 517 8.27 -8.93 10.47
CA ILE A 517 7.92 -9.72 9.28
C ILE A 517 9.01 -10.75 8.97
N VAL A 518 10.27 -10.31 8.88
CA VAL A 518 11.40 -11.19 8.51
C VAL A 518 11.58 -12.33 9.53
N HIS A 519 11.35 -12.06 10.83
CA HIS A 519 11.47 -13.08 11.88
C HIS A 519 10.15 -13.80 12.20
N SER A 520 9.07 -13.53 11.44
CA SER A 520 7.80 -14.21 11.64
C SER A 520 7.90 -15.71 11.30
N LYS A 521 7.09 -16.54 11.97
CA LYS A 521 7.00 -17.98 11.66
C LYS A 521 6.58 -18.21 10.20
N TYR A 522 5.68 -17.36 9.67
CA TYR A 522 5.27 -17.41 8.27
C TYR A 522 6.47 -17.24 7.34
N MET A 523 7.29 -16.20 7.52
CA MET A 523 8.46 -15.96 6.69
C MET A 523 9.54 -17.02 6.83
N GLN A 524 9.66 -17.65 8.02
CA GLN A 524 10.56 -18.79 8.21
C GLN A 524 10.14 -20.00 7.38
N VAL A 525 8.83 -20.24 7.22
CA VAL A 525 8.31 -21.36 6.41
C VAL A 525 8.42 -21.04 4.92
N VAL A 526 7.84 -19.92 4.45
CA VAL A 526 7.82 -19.62 3.02
C VAL A 526 9.18 -19.25 2.44
N GLY A 527 10.07 -18.71 3.27
CA GLY A 527 11.46 -18.42 2.89
C GLY A 527 12.41 -19.61 3.06
N HIS A 528 11.93 -20.78 3.53
CA HIS A 528 12.75 -21.99 3.57
C HIS A 528 13.08 -22.43 2.14
N PRO A 529 14.34 -22.74 1.80
CA PRO A 529 14.76 -22.97 0.42
C PRO A 529 13.94 -24.01 -0.34
N VAL A 530 13.60 -25.13 0.31
CA VAL A 530 12.77 -26.18 -0.32
C VAL A 530 11.33 -25.72 -0.52
N VAL A 531 10.77 -24.99 0.47
CA VAL A 531 9.39 -24.47 0.39
C VAL A 531 9.27 -23.40 -0.68
N SER A 532 10.23 -22.46 -0.73
CA SER A 532 10.24 -21.40 -1.76
C SER A 532 10.43 -21.97 -3.17
N ALA A 533 11.27 -23.01 -3.33
CA ALA A 533 11.41 -23.75 -4.58
C ALA A 533 10.10 -24.46 -4.98
N ALA A 534 9.45 -25.13 -4.03
CA ALA A 534 8.18 -25.79 -4.25
C ALA A 534 7.07 -24.78 -4.62
N ILE A 535 6.96 -23.66 -3.91
CA ILE A 535 6.02 -22.59 -4.25
C ILE A 535 6.29 -22.09 -5.68
N PHE A 536 7.54 -21.80 -6.00
CA PHE A 536 7.92 -21.29 -7.32
C PHE A 536 7.54 -22.22 -8.47
N VAL A 537 7.82 -23.53 -8.34
CA VAL A 537 7.56 -24.53 -9.37
C VAL A 537 6.08 -24.92 -9.44
N LEU A 538 5.49 -25.27 -8.28
CA LEU A 538 4.12 -25.78 -8.25
C LEU A 538 3.10 -24.68 -8.58
N SER A 539 3.44 -23.41 -8.32
CA SER A 539 2.52 -22.32 -8.65
C SER A 539 2.22 -22.23 -10.15
N LEU A 540 3.18 -22.53 -11.05
CA LEU A 540 2.92 -22.58 -12.48
C LEU A 540 1.87 -23.65 -12.81
N TRP A 541 2.06 -24.89 -12.33
CA TRP A 541 1.14 -25.98 -12.61
C TRP A 541 -0.25 -25.73 -12.00
N VAL A 542 -0.29 -25.32 -10.74
CA VAL A 542 -1.55 -25.03 -10.05
C VAL A 542 -2.26 -23.85 -10.70
N PHE A 543 -1.55 -22.79 -11.09
CA PHE A 543 -2.16 -21.64 -11.72
C PHE A 543 -2.79 -21.97 -13.07
N TYR A 544 -2.05 -22.59 -14.00
CA TYR A 544 -2.51 -22.79 -15.37
C TYR A 544 -3.50 -23.94 -15.54
N TYR A 545 -3.49 -24.93 -14.64
CA TYR A 545 -4.36 -26.13 -14.76
C TYR A 545 -5.52 -26.15 -13.75
N THR A 546 -5.82 -25.01 -13.12
CA THR A 546 -6.99 -24.87 -12.24
C THR A 546 -7.79 -23.61 -12.61
N PRO A 547 -9.01 -23.41 -12.06
CA PRO A 547 -9.83 -22.22 -12.29
C PRO A 547 -9.17 -20.89 -11.85
N ILE A 548 -7.99 -20.92 -11.21
CA ILE A 548 -7.25 -19.73 -10.83
C ILE A 548 -6.80 -18.94 -12.07
N PHE A 549 -6.47 -19.61 -13.16
CA PHE A 549 -6.08 -18.95 -14.40
C PHE A 549 -7.26 -18.17 -15.01
N GLU A 550 -8.44 -18.80 -15.10
CA GLU A 550 -9.66 -18.13 -15.53
C GLU A 550 -9.98 -16.92 -14.66
N TRP A 551 -9.94 -17.08 -13.33
CA TRP A 551 -10.16 -15.96 -12.41
C TRP A 551 -9.15 -14.83 -12.61
N ALA A 552 -7.88 -15.13 -12.86
CA ALA A 552 -6.86 -14.11 -13.11
C ALA A 552 -7.03 -13.37 -14.44
N MET A 553 -7.67 -14.01 -15.44
CA MET A 553 -7.94 -13.38 -16.74
C MET A 553 -9.25 -12.59 -16.77
N THR A 554 -10.26 -13.04 -16.00
CA THR A 554 -11.61 -12.44 -16.02
C THR A 554 -11.87 -11.44 -14.92
N ASP A 555 -11.02 -11.40 -13.86
CA ASP A 555 -11.23 -10.57 -12.68
C ASP A 555 -9.98 -9.74 -12.37
N HIS A 556 -10.15 -8.43 -12.17
CA HIS A 556 -9.05 -7.50 -11.91
C HIS A 556 -8.27 -7.84 -10.62
N LEU A 557 -8.95 -8.30 -9.55
CA LEU A 557 -8.28 -8.74 -8.31
C LEU A 557 -7.46 -10.01 -8.57
N GLY A 558 -7.99 -10.93 -9.39
CA GLY A 558 -7.29 -12.12 -9.83
C GLY A 558 -6.00 -11.77 -10.54
N HIS A 559 -6.04 -10.78 -11.46
CA HIS A 559 -4.86 -10.28 -12.16
C HIS A 559 -3.82 -9.65 -11.21
N ILE A 560 -4.24 -8.79 -10.29
CA ILE A 560 -3.35 -8.22 -9.27
C ILE A 560 -2.71 -9.32 -8.43
N TRP A 561 -3.51 -10.30 -7.99
CA TRP A 561 -3.02 -11.44 -7.19
C TRP A 561 -1.96 -12.24 -7.97
N MET A 562 -2.19 -12.49 -9.25
CA MET A 562 -1.25 -13.18 -10.13
C MET A 562 0.11 -12.47 -10.17
N VAL A 563 0.14 -11.18 -10.43
CA VAL A 563 1.37 -10.38 -10.47
C VAL A 563 2.10 -10.43 -9.11
N VAL A 564 1.39 -10.21 -8.01
CA VAL A 564 1.96 -10.26 -6.66
C VAL A 564 2.51 -11.66 -6.34
N HIS A 565 1.77 -12.70 -6.70
CA HIS A 565 2.15 -14.08 -6.45
C HIS A 565 3.43 -14.47 -7.19
N PHE A 566 3.48 -14.27 -8.52
CA PHE A 566 4.63 -14.67 -9.32
C PHE A 566 5.88 -13.84 -9.00
N ALA A 567 5.76 -12.53 -8.87
CA ALA A 567 6.88 -11.68 -8.46
C ALA A 567 7.37 -12.04 -7.03
N GLY A 568 6.46 -12.31 -6.12
CA GLY A 568 6.76 -12.72 -4.75
C GLY A 568 7.40 -14.11 -4.65
N ALA A 569 6.86 -15.11 -5.36
CA ALA A 569 7.41 -16.47 -5.41
C ALA A 569 8.82 -16.48 -5.99
N GLY A 570 9.03 -15.76 -7.09
CA GLY A 570 10.34 -15.59 -7.69
C GLY A 570 11.33 -14.89 -6.76
N TYR A 571 10.92 -13.79 -6.10
CA TYR A 571 11.76 -13.09 -5.14
C TYR A 571 12.19 -13.99 -3.97
N LEU A 572 11.26 -14.75 -3.39
CA LEU A 572 11.55 -15.68 -2.30
C LEU A 572 12.52 -16.79 -2.74
N PHE A 573 12.30 -17.37 -3.92
CA PHE A 573 13.17 -18.40 -4.47
C PHE A 573 14.58 -17.87 -4.73
N VAL A 574 14.73 -16.75 -5.45
CA VAL A 574 16.04 -16.15 -5.73
C VAL A 574 16.74 -15.73 -4.43
N GLN A 575 16.00 -15.20 -3.44
CA GLN A 575 16.54 -14.87 -2.12
C GLN A 575 17.03 -16.12 -1.37
N ALA A 576 16.34 -17.25 -1.49
CA ALA A 576 16.78 -18.51 -0.89
C ALA A 576 18.09 -19.04 -1.53
N ILE A 577 18.27 -18.82 -2.83
CA ILE A 577 19.46 -19.24 -3.59
C ILE A 577 20.66 -18.31 -3.37
N ILE A 578 20.51 -17.00 -3.64
CA ILE A 578 21.61 -16.00 -3.53
C ILE A 578 21.87 -15.61 -2.07
N GLY A 579 20.83 -15.33 -1.34
CA GLY A 579 20.88 -15.09 0.10
C GLY A 579 21.66 -13.86 0.54
N ILE A 580 21.32 -12.68 0.04
CA ILE A 580 22.01 -11.43 0.41
C ILE A 580 21.36 -10.78 1.65
N ASP A 581 20.03 -10.72 1.68
CA ASP A 581 19.27 -10.16 2.80
C ASP A 581 19.06 -11.18 3.93
N PRO A 582 18.74 -10.73 5.16
CA PRO A 582 18.38 -11.62 6.26
C PRO A 582 17.20 -12.52 5.90
N GLY A 583 17.28 -13.79 6.27
CA GLY A 583 16.26 -14.80 6.01
C GLY A 583 16.54 -16.09 6.79
N PRO A 584 15.77 -17.16 6.55
CA PRO A 584 15.98 -18.47 7.17
C PRO A 584 17.39 -19.03 6.94
N ALA A 585 17.73 -20.09 7.69
CA ALA A 585 18.99 -20.80 7.53
C ALA A 585 19.14 -21.34 6.09
N ARG A 586 20.28 -21.10 5.49
CA ARG A 586 20.54 -21.43 4.09
C ARG A 586 21.28 -22.75 3.97
N PRO A 587 20.93 -23.60 2.99
CA PRO A 587 21.67 -24.82 2.74
C PRO A 587 23.06 -24.53 2.18
N PRO A 588 23.99 -25.50 2.21
CA PRO A 588 25.27 -25.42 1.52
C PRO A 588 25.11 -25.08 0.03
N PHE A 589 26.10 -24.43 -0.56
CA PHE A 589 26.03 -24.00 -1.96
C PHE A 589 25.74 -25.13 -2.95
N ALA A 590 26.32 -26.32 -2.72
CA ALA A 590 26.03 -27.50 -3.54
C ALA A 590 24.52 -27.84 -3.56
N LEU A 591 23.85 -27.83 -2.40
CA LEU A 591 22.40 -28.10 -2.33
C LEU A 591 21.56 -26.99 -2.97
N ARG A 592 22.02 -25.72 -2.96
CA ARG A 592 21.35 -24.64 -3.67
C ARG A 592 21.39 -24.83 -5.18
N LEU A 593 22.53 -25.32 -5.73
CA LEU A 593 22.65 -25.66 -7.16
C LEU A 593 21.77 -26.87 -7.50
N VAL A 594 21.68 -27.87 -6.65
CA VAL A 594 20.77 -29.01 -6.85
C VAL A 594 19.30 -28.54 -6.87
N LEU A 595 18.90 -27.66 -5.94
CA LEU A 595 17.56 -27.07 -5.94
C LEU A 595 17.29 -26.26 -7.23
N LEU A 596 18.27 -25.49 -7.68
CA LEU A 596 18.16 -24.70 -8.90
C LEU A 596 17.99 -25.60 -10.14
N ILE A 597 18.80 -26.66 -10.26
CA ILE A 597 18.68 -27.63 -11.36
C ILE A 597 17.32 -28.36 -11.29
N GLY A 598 16.90 -28.76 -10.09
CA GLY A 598 15.58 -29.39 -9.91
C GLY A 598 14.44 -28.48 -10.36
N THR A 599 14.44 -27.21 -9.96
CA THR A 599 13.41 -26.26 -10.40
C THR A 599 13.45 -26.01 -11.90
N MET A 600 14.64 -25.97 -12.52
CA MET A 600 14.82 -25.82 -13.96
C MET A 600 14.19 -26.99 -14.74
N VAL A 601 14.41 -28.23 -14.30
CA VAL A 601 13.83 -29.42 -14.92
C VAL A 601 12.30 -29.35 -14.91
N PHE A 602 11.68 -29.07 -13.77
CA PHE A 602 10.22 -28.95 -13.70
C PHE A 602 9.66 -27.80 -14.54
N HIS A 603 10.38 -26.70 -14.60
CA HIS A 603 10.03 -25.54 -15.42
C HIS A 603 10.11 -25.88 -16.93
N ALA A 604 11.17 -26.60 -17.33
CA ALA A 604 11.33 -27.08 -18.70
C ALA A 604 10.21 -28.06 -19.10
N PHE A 605 9.81 -28.97 -18.21
CA PHE A 605 8.66 -29.85 -18.46
C PHE A 605 7.36 -29.08 -18.64
N PHE A 606 7.13 -28.02 -17.87
CA PHE A 606 5.97 -27.18 -18.03
C PHE A 606 5.94 -26.52 -19.43
N GLY A 607 7.05 -25.91 -19.85
CA GLY A 607 7.16 -25.32 -21.18
C GLY A 607 6.97 -26.34 -22.31
N LEU A 608 7.58 -27.52 -22.17
CA LEU A 608 7.43 -28.63 -23.14
C LEU A 608 5.97 -29.11 -23.24
N THR A 609 5.26 -29.24 -22.12
CA THR A 609 3.86 -29.64 -22.10
C THR A 609 2.99 -28.66 -22.88
N LEU A 610 3.26 -27.35 -22.77
CA LEU A 610 2.55 -26.32 -23.54
C LEU A 610 2.93 -26.34 -25.03
N MET A 611 4.22 -26.55 -25.36
CA MET A 611 4.69 -26.61 -26.75
C MET A 611 4.12 -27.78 -27.54
N THR A 612 3.92 -28.93 -26.88
CA THR A 612 3.42 -30.16 -27.52
C THR A 612 1.94 -30.42 -27.28
N GLY A 613 1.30 -29.55 -26.50
CA GLY A 613 -0.13 -29.68 -26.18
C GLY A 613 -1.01 -29.43 -27.40
N GLU A 614 -2.03 -30.28 -27.58
CA GLU A 614 -3.05 -30.16 -28.60
C GLU A 614 -4.35 -29.52 -28.06
N ALA A 615 -4.44 -29.28 -26.76
CA ALA A 615 -5.57 -28.67 -26.10
C ALA A 615 -5.26 -27.22 -25.71
N LEU A 616 -6.16 -26.31 -26.05
CA LEU A 616 -6.05 -24.91 -25.69
C LEU A 616 -6.45 -24.71 -24.21
N LEU A 617 -5.62 -23.99 -23.47
CA LEU A 617 -5.95 -23.49 -22.14
C LEU A 617 -6.90 -22.29 -22.29
N LEU A 618 -7.97 -22.24 -21.50
CA LEU A 618 -9.01 -21.20 -21.57
C LEU A 618 -9.52 -20.96 -23.01
N PRO A 619 -10.16 -21.97 -23.67
CA PRO A 619 -10.68 -21.84 -25.02
C PRO A 619 -11.72 -20.71 -25.13
N ASP A 620 -12.53 -20.52 -24.08
CA ASP A 620 -13.54 -19.46 -24.00
C ASP A 620 -12.98 -18.06 -23.89
N TRP A 621 -11.67 -17.91 -23.62
CA TRP A 621 -10.94 -16.64 -23.58
C TRP A 621 -10.07 -16.49 -24.83
N PHE A 622 -8.94 -17.20 -24.91
CA PHE A 622 -7.98 -17.02 -26.00
C PHE A 622 -8.52 -17.54 -27.34
N GLY A 623 -9.28 -18.64 -27.33
CA GLY A 623 -9.92 -19.20 -28.54
C GLY A 623 -11.07 -18.36 -29.07
N ALA A 624 -11.76 -17.63 -28.18
CA ALA A 624 -12.90 -16.79 -28.54
C ALA A 624 -12.51 -15.33 -28.84
N MET A 625 -11.24 -14.96 -28.74
CA MET A 625 -10.75 -13.57 -28.83
C MET A 625 -11.00 -12.89 -30.18
N GLY A 626 -11.02 -13.65 -31.29
CA GLY A 626 -11.27 -13.10 -32.62
C GLY A 626 -10.21 -12.11 -33.12
N ASN A 627 -8.98 -12.20 -32.63
CA ASN A 627 -7.85 -11.31 -32.97
C ASN A 627 -7.11 -11.72 -34.24
N GLY A 628 -7.57 -12.77 -34.96
CA GLY A 628 -6.95 -13.26 -36.17
C GLY A 628 -5.69 -14.13 -35.98
N VAL A 629 -5.32 -14.44 -34.74
CA VAL A 629 -4.18 -15.29 -34.38
C VAL A 629 -4.71 -16.69 -34.06
N ASP A 630 -4.04 -17.76 -34.52
CA ASP A 630 -4.35 -19.12 -34.07
C ASP A 630 -3.95 -19.25 -32.59
N ALA A 631 -4.96 -19.45 -31.74
CA ALA A 631 -4.77 -19.46 -30.30
C ALA A 631 -3.94 -20.66 -29.81
N LEU A 632 -4.00 -21.81 -30.49
CA LEU A 632 -3.20 -22.97 -30.13
C LEU A 632 -1.75 -22.80 -30.55
N GLU A 633 -1.48 -22.24 -31.72
CA GLU A 633 -0.13 -21.91 -32.18
C GLU A 633 0.49 -20.85 -31.27
N ASP A 634 -0.25 -19.82 -30.88
CA ASP A 634 0.21 -18.78 -29.92
C ASP A 634 0.49 -19.38 -28.53
N GLN A 635 -0.32 -20.33 -28.07
CA GLN A 635 -0.05 -21.07 -26.82
C GLN A 635 1.24 -21.89 -26.91
N GLN A 636 1.48 -22.55 -28.02
CA GLN A 636 2.69 -23.35 -28.26
C GLN A 636 3.94 -22.44 -28.31
N VAL A 637 3.83 -21.26 -28.93
CA VAL A 637 4.86 -20.20 -28.85
C VAL A 637 5.08 -19.79 -27.41
N GLY A 638 4.02 -19.58 -26.61
CA GLY A 638 4.10 -19.30 -25.17
C GLY A 638 4.84 -20.39 -24.40
N GLY A 639 4.61 -21.67 -24.72
CA GLY A 639 5.39 -22.79 -24.19
C GLY A 639 6.87 -22.69 -24.50
N GLY A 640 7.22 -22.31 -25.75
CA GLY A 640 8.59 -22.05 -26.18
C GLY A 640 9.25 -20.91 -25.41
N ILE A 641 8.50 -19.83 -25.15
CA ILE A 641 8.95 -18.69 -24.32
C ILE A 641 9.20 -19.14 -22.87
N ALA A 642 8.28 -19.93 -22.30
CA ALA A 642 8.47 -20.47 -20.96
C ALA A 642 9.74 -21.28 -20.87
N TRP A 643 9.98 -22.18 -21.81
CA TRP A 643 11.18 -23.00 -21.82
C TRP A 643 12.46 -22.17 -22.07
N SER A 644 12.53 -21.37 -23.12
CA SER A 644 13.76 -20.68 -23.53
C SER A 644 14.11 -19.46 -22.67
N ILE A 645 13.19 -18.51 -22.54
CA ILE A 645 13.41 -17.25 -21.80
C ILE A 645 13.46 -17.52 -20.30
N GLY A 646 12.70 -18.48 -19.79
CA GLY A 646 12.76 -18.90 -18.41
C GLY A 646 14.10 -19.46 -17.98
N GLU A 647 14.89 -20.05 -18.88
CA GLU A 647 16.21 -20.62 -18.53
C GLU A 647 17.32 -19.56 -18.40
N ILE A 648 17.24 -18.42 -19.10
CA ILE A 648 18.28 -17.40 -19.07
C ILE A 648 18.55 -16.86 -17.65
N PRO A 649 17.55 -16.41 -16.89
CA PRO A 649 17.73 -15.96 -15.51
C PRO A 649 18.27 -17.08 -14.60
N THR A 650 17.89 -18.35 -14.86
CA THR A 650 18.36 -19.50 -14.09
C THR A 650 19.84 -19.75 -14.29
N VAL A 651 20.33 -19.67 -15.52
CA VAL A 651 21.78 -19.76 -15.82
C VAL A 651 22.54 -18.61 -15.15
N ILE A 652 22.02 -17.38 -15.23
CA ILE A 652 22.62 -16.23 -14.53
C ILE A 652 22.70 -16.50 -13.02
N LEU A 653 21.63 -17.04 -12.45
CA LEU A 653 21.55 -17.37 -11.03
C LEU A 653 22.54 -18.49 -10.64
N ALA A 654 22.73 -19.50 -11.48
CA ALA A 654 23.73 -20.56 -11.31
C ALA A 654 25.16 -19.97 -11.31
N ILE A 655 25.47 -19.07 -12.23
CA ILE A 655 26.76 -18.37 -12.30
C ILE A 655 26.98 -17.54 -11.02
N ILE A 656 25.99 -16.73 -10.61
CA ILE A 656 26.08 -15.93 -9.39
C ILE A 656 26.33 -16.82 -8.18
N THR A 657 25.58 -17.92 -8.04
CA THR A 657 25.70 -18.86 -6.93
C THR A 657 27.06 -19.52 -6.87
N THR A 658 27.59 -19.93 -8.04
CA THR A 658 28.93 -20.52 -8.16
C THR A 658 30.03 -19.51 -7.80
N VAL A 659 29.93 -18.27 -8.26
CA VAL A 659 30.86 -17.20 -7.88
C VAL A 659 30.83 -16.92 -6.39
N LEU A 660 29.65 -16.90 -5.78
CA LEU A 660 29.48 -16.75 -4.33
C LEU A 660 30.08 -17.92 -3.57
N TRP A 661 29.92 -19.14 -4.08
CA TRP A 661 30.53 -20.34 -3.51
C TRP A 661 32.05 -20.25 -3.49
N VAL A 662 32.67 -20.00 -4.64
CA VAL A 662 34.14 -19.87 -4.76
C VAL A 662 34.68 -18.78 -3.82
N ARG A 663 33.98 -17.64 -3.73
CA ARG A 663 34.37 -16.56 -2.81
C ARG A 663 34.25 -16.95 -1.34
N SER A 664 33.22 -17.72 -1.00
CA SER A 664 33.00 -18.20 0.37
C SER A 664 34.08 -19.20 0.77
N ASP A 665 34.35 -20.16 -0.11
CA ASP A 665 35.36 -21.20 0.07
C ASP A 665 36.78 -20.59 0.23
N LYS A 666 37.12 -19.60 -0.58
CA LYS A 666 38.39 -18.86 -0.42
C LYS A 666 38.48 -18.15 0.94
N LYS A 667 37.39 -17.54 1.43
CA LYS A 667 37.39 -16.89 2.74
C LYS A 667 37.52 -17.89 3.88
N GLU A 668 36.89 -19.05 3.73
CA GLU A 668 36.96 -20.10 4.73
C GLU A 668 38.35 -20.73 4.81
N ARG A 669 39.01 -21.02 3.66
CA ARG A 669 40.42 -21.44 3.61
C ARG A 669 41.32 -20.46 4.36
N VAL A 670 41.28 -19.17 4.00
CA VAL A 670 42.10 -18.15 4.69
C VAL A 670 41.82 -18.08 6.19
N ARG A 671 40.57 -18.37 6.63
CA ARG A 671 40.23 -18.44 8.06
C ARG A 671 40.83 -19.67 8.73
N LEU A 672 40.75 -20.84 8.07
CA LEU A 672 41.30 -22.08 8.55
C LEU A 672 42.84 -22.02 8.59
N ASP A 673 43.49 -21.51 7.54
CA ASP A 673 44.95 -21.33 7.49
C ASP A 673 45.43 -20.46 8.68
N ARG A 674 44.75 -19.33 8.92
CA ARG A 674 45.09 -18.47 10.08
C ARG A 674 44.79 -19.11 11.43
N ALA A 675 43.83 -20.05 11.51
CA ALA A 675 43.56 -20.81 12.73
C ALA A 675 44.70 -21.84 12.95
N ALA A 676 45.07 -22.60 11.91
CA ALA A 676 46.14 -23.55 11.94
C ALA A 676 47.50 -22.89 12.30
N GLU A 677 47.81 -21.73 11.71
CA GLU A 677 48.99 -20.95 12.10
C GLU A 677 49.03 -20.58 13.59
N ARG A 678 47.86 -20.20 14.17
CA ARG A 678 47.77 -19.84 15.60
C ARG A 678 47.87 -21.01 16.55
N ASP A 679 47.30 -22.15 16.16
CA ASP A 679 47.20 -23.35 17.00
C ASP A 679 48.36 -24.35 16.76
N GLY A 680 49.32 -24.00 15.89
CA GLY A 680 50.49 -24.83 15.57
C GLY A 680 50.09 -26.15 14.92
N ASP A 681 49.13 -26.12 13.97
CA ASP A 681 48.62 -27.31 13.25
C ASP A 681 48.08 -28.40 14.18
N ALA A 682 47.45 -28.03 15.31
CA ALA A 682 47.00 -28.97 16.34
C ALA A 682 46.08 -30.07 15.79
N ASP A 683 45.16 -29.74 14.87
CA ASP A 683 44.24 -30.71 14.24
C ASP A 683 45.00 -31.69 13.33
N LEU A 684 45.97 -31.22 12.56
CA LEU A 684 46.82 -32.07 11.70
C LEU A 684 47.69 -33.00 12.54
N ASN A 685 48.26 -32.48 13.61
CA ASN A 685 49.06 -33.30 14.56
C ASN A 685 48.22 -34.36 15.26
N ALA A 686 47.00 -34.03 15.67
CA ALA A 686 46.06 -35.00 16.25
C ALA A 686 45.64 -36.09 15.23
N TYR A 687 45.40 -35.70 13.97
CA TYR A 687 45.08 -36.63 12.90
C TYR A 687 46.24 -37.57 12.59
N ASN A 688 47.46 -37.05 12.49
CA ASN A 688 48.66 -37.86 12.27
C ASN A 688 48.91 -38.82 13.43
N ALA A 689 48.73 -38.40 14.67
CA ALA A 689 48.82 -39.25 15.85
C ALA A 689 47.75 -40.36 15.86
N MET A 690 46.56 -40.08 15.35
CA MET A 690 45.52 -41.09 15.16
C MET A 690 45.90 -42.13 14.10
N LEU A 691 46.42 -41.69 12.96
CA LEU A 691 46.90 -42.55 11.87
C LEU A 691 48.05 -43.48 12.35
N GLU A 692 49.01 -42.93 13.10
CA GLU A 692 50.09 -43.74 13.72
C GLU A 692 49.54 -44.80 14.66
N LYS A 693 48.53 -44.51 15.45
CA LYS A 693 47.89 -45.50 16.31
C LYS A 693 47.16 -46.61 15.54
N MET A 694 46.57 -46.28 14.40
CA MET A 694 45.92 -47.26 13.52
C MET A 694 46.90 -48.10 12.76
N GLY A 695 48.06 -47.55 12.34
CA GLY A 695 49.13 -48.28 11.66
C GLY A 695 49.94 -49.23 12.57
N LYS A 696 49.86 -49.10 13.90
CA LYS A 696 50.47 -49.96 14.91
C LYS A 696 49.55 -51.12 15.39
N ARG A 697 48.32 -51.20 14.88
CA ARG A 697 47.40 -52.33 15.01
C ARG A 697 47.42 -53.22 13.77
#